data_2b34f59915c95b4d12d9b6033cb4f7c2
#
_entry.id   2b34f59915c95b4d12d9b6033cb4f7c2
#
_cell.length_a   1.000
_cell.length_b   1.000
_cell.length_c   1.000
_cell.angle_alpha   90.00
_cell.angle_beta   90.00
_cell.angle_gamma   90.00
#
_symmetry.space_group_name_H-M   'P 1'
#
loop_
_entity.id
_entity.type
_entity.pdbx_description
1 polymer ?
#
loop_
_entity_poly.entity_id
_entity_poly.type
_entity_poly.pdbx_seq_one_letter_code
_entity_poly.pdbx_strand_id
1 'polypeptide(L)'
;MCILNVTNSKFTGNSARFWAGAIHTHCNAYTRILNSEFISNTAGWNGGALYSYSKLEVYNSTFTDNNCTTNNGGGAIGAYNYISTYNVTIENCNFNDNNNLCGDFTNESTTTLGRGGAISVLNGGYLNVHGSNFVHNSAVIGQAICAYNSDYHDNETIGGVPYLQVYNNTFINHTKTTNDTVFISSGNYLFVNNTFINSPQTIGVADNTVVSTNFNLLNTLCISEIKFNQPIVADSDRAVIENQWAMTGYDAQNSKNSPYVGLKEVGYVWNYTIGTAPSGNYYASPVIDENGDFYVLGGDKIWAFYKNGNLKWNIQAYNVRGLALDSKGYLIAPVKGNKLVVLNATTGTATGANIFQASSVYEPMIGEDGNIYVAGEYEYDGGFVPIVKYYNSTHYSSDGGYDYSYKSLLDVSPLNSAPIMDKQGNIWINSDKGLYCVNSTSGVVLANYAGVGENKVRPLSNGNVVFSYSGNPKAIYALTSNGVLWNTTLPDSVKSWALDNINNVLYVSTYKGIYKFNQLTGDISLVNSSLKPNHMLVDAEGVVYCFTASSASSLSALDKNGTLMWSFGYGGRITGSPAMDKDGSIYFTSNDGHLYVLNPAKTNPNMTVEAKNINVDDSSEIIAKLPSNAAGNVIFTVNNKNYTVEVVNGKGTLLGDKLGAGVYNFSAIWDGNDNYNLTADSGKFKINKINSTVSVGADDIRVGENVTVTVSLA
;
A
#
# COMPACT_ATOMS: atom_id res chain seq x y z
N MET A 1 -21.78 9.70 -35.03
CA MET A 1 -22.20 9.43 -33.65
C MET A 1 -23.55 10.07 -33.44
N CYS A 2 -24.58 9.30 -33.13
CA CYS A 2 -25.90 9.83 -32.76
C CYS A 2 -25.90 10.17 -31.28
N ILE A 3 -26.49 11.31 -30.92
CA ILE A 3 -26.60 11.74 -29.53
C ILE A 3 -28.07 11.78 -29.16
N LEU A 4 -28.47 11.03 -28.12
CA LEU A 4 -29.79 11.08 -27.53
C LEU A 4 -29.72 11.72 -26.14
N ASN A 5 -30.35 12.87 -25.97
CA ASN A 5 -30.51 13.51 -24.67
C ASN A 5 -31.97 13.42 -24.24
N VAL A 6 -32.22 12.83 -23.09
CA VAL A 6 -33.54 12.73 -22.45
C VAL A 6 -33.48 13.50 -21.14
N THR A 7 -34.32 14.51 -20.99
CA THR A 7 -34.30 15.37 -19.81
C THR A 7 -35.73 15.62 -19.34
N ASN A 8 -35.95 15.57 -18.01
CA ASN A 8 -37.23 15.90 -17.37
C ASN A 8 -38.41 15.12 -18.00
N SER A 9 -38.19 13.85 -18.34
CA SER A 9 -39.14 13.05 -19.13
C SER A 9 -39.67 11.89 -18.30
N LYS A 10 -40.89 11.43 -18.67
CA LYS A 10 -41.54 10.29 -18.00
C LYS A 10 -41.96 9.22 -19.02
N PHE A 11 -41.53 7.99 -18.75
CA PHE A 11 -41.87 6.82 -19.56
C PHE A 11 -42.61 5.80 -18.68
N THR A 12 -43.85 5.56 -18.97
CA THR A 12 -44.73 4.73 -18.11
C THR A 12 -45.45 3.67 -18.89
N GLY A 13 -45.40 2.41 -18.43
CA GLY A 13 -46.17 1.31 -18.96
C GLY A 13 -45.85 0.90 -20.40
N ASN A 14 -44.66 1.26 -20.89
CA ASN A 14 -44.25 0.90 -22.24
C ASN A 14 -43.83 -0.58 -22.28
N SER A 15 -44.17 -1.26 -23.35
CA SER A 15 -43.84 -2.68 -23.51
C SER A 15 -43.24 -2.98 -24.88
N ALA A 16 -42.16 -3.77 -24.87
CA ALA A 16 -41.53 -4.27 -26.08
C ALA A 16 -41.40 -5.78 -26.06
N ARG A 17 -41.62 -6.42 -27.22
CA ARG A 17 -41.47 -7.88 -27.37
C ARG A 17 -39.97 -8.30 -27.21
N PHE A 18 -39.04 -7.42 -27.57
CA PHE A 18 -37.64 -7.71 -27.58
C PHE A 18 -36.90 -6.77 -26.64
N TRP A 19 -36.17 -5.78 -27.13
CA TRP A 19 -35.28 -4.91 -26.35
C TRP A 19 -36.00 -3.67 -25.86
N ALA A 20 -35.75 -3.28 -24.63
CA ALA A 20 -36.15 -2.07 -23.93
C ALA A 20 -37.66 -1.71 -24.02
N GLY A 21 -38.34 -1.72 -22.91
CA GLY A 21 -39.73 -1.25 -22.87
C GLY A 21 -39.88 0.22 -23.29
N ALA A 22 -38.93 1.09 -22.94
CA ALA A 22 -39.02 2.51 -23.22
C ALA A 22 -37.99 3.02 -24.23
N ILE A 23 -36.69 2.81 -23.99
CA ILE A 23 -35.64 3.38 -24.86
C ILE A 23 -34.61 2.30 -25.22
N HIS A 24 -34.42 2.07 -26.51
CA HIS A 24 -33.35 1.24 -27.06
C HIS A 24 -32.39 2.11 -27.91
N THR A 25 -31.09 2.03 -27.61
CA THR A 25 -30.05 2.69 -28.38
C THR A 25 -29.02 1.69 -28.90
N HIS A 26 -28.69 1.81 -30.18
CA HIS A 26 -27.79 0.90 -30.88
C HIS A 26 -26.37 1.47 -31.02
N CYS A 27 -25.45 0.67 -31.59
CA CYS A 27 -24.03 1.00 -31.75
C CYS A 27 -23.74 2.41 -32.27
N ASN A 28 -22.65 3.01 -31.79
CA ASN A 28 -22.22 4.38 -32.09
C ASN A 28 -23.17 5.51 -31.65
N ALA A 29 -24.06 5.23 -30.69
CA ALA A 29 -24.84 6.26 -30.02
C ALA A 29 -24.15 6.73 -28.72
N TYR A 30 -24.51 7.91 -28.29
CA TYR A 30 -24.28 8.40 -26.93
C TYR A 30 -25.62 8.78 -26.33
N THR A 31 -25.98 8.12 -25.24
CA THR A 31 -27.28 8.35 -24.58
C THR A 31 -27.04 8.99 -23.23
N ARG A 32 -27.70 10.12 -23.00
CA ARG A 32 -27.70 10.81 -21.73
C ARG A 32 -29.10 11.00 -21.21
N ILE A 33 -29.36 10.52 -20.00
CA ILE A 33 -30.66 10.63 -19.31
C ILE A 33 -30.47 11.48 -18.06
N LEU A 34 -31.31 12.47 -17.88
CA LEU A 34 -31.23 13.42 -16.78
C LEU A 34 -32.62 13.71 -16.20
N ASN A 35 -32.77 13.66 -14.87
CA ASN A 35 -33.99 14.02 -14.14
C ASN A 35 -35.23 13.36 -14.71
N SER A 36 -35.20 12.08 -15.05
CA SER A 36 -36.27 11.39 -15.75
C SER A 36 -36.81 10.19 -14.97
N GLU A 37 -38.07 9.81 -15.25
CA GLU A 37 -38.77 8.71 -14.58
C GLU A 37 -39.09 7.60 -15.57
N PHE A 38 -38.81 6.37 -15.17
CA PHE A 38 -39.15 5.14 -15.92
C PHE A 38 -39.95 4.22 -15.00
N ILE A 39 -41.25 4.05 -15.31
CA ILE A 39 -42.17 3.36 -14.40
C ILE A 39 -42.91 2.23 -15.15
N SER A 40 -42.90 1.01 -14.59
CA SER A 40 -43.62 -0.17 -15.07
C SER A 40 -43.37 -0.46 -16.56
N ASN A 41 -42.16 -0.23 -17.06
CA ASN A 41 -41.85 -0.60 -18.44
C ASN A 41 -41.35 -2.04 -18.50
N THR A 42 -41.71 -2.75 -19.59
CA THR A 42 -41.43 -4.19 -19.71
C THR A 42 -40.78 -4.52 -21.04
N ALA A 43 -39.71 -5.33 -20.99
CA ALA A 43 -39.06 -5.89 -22.17
C ALA A 43 -39.10 -7.41 -22.15
N GLY A 44 -39.34 -8.01 -23.32
CA GLY A 44 -39.30 -9.46 -23.47
C GLY A 44 -37.86 -10.02 -23.48
N TRP A 45 -36.84 -9.16 -23.76
CA TRP A 45 -35.46 -9.61 -23.79
C TRP A 45 -34.62 -8.83 -22.77
N ASN A 46 -34.11 -7.64 -23.10
CA ASN A 46 -33.09 -6.97 -22.30
C ASN A 46 -33.50 -5.56 -21.91
N GLY A 47 -33.26 -5.18 -20.65
CA GLY A 47 -33.53 -3.85 -20.12
C GLY A 47 -34.99 -3.47 -20.07
N GLY A 48 -35.69 -3.76 -18.99
CA GLY A 48 -37.11 -3.50 -18.84
C GLY A 48 -37.53 -2.08 -19.25
N ALA A 49 -36.77 -1.08 -18.86
CA ALA A 49 -36.94 0.30 -19.29
C ALA A 49 -35.97 0.72 -20.40
N LEU A 50 -34.72 0.48 -20.22
CA LEU A 50 -33.65 0.99 -21.06
C LEU A 50 -32.67 -0.11 -21.48
N TYR A 51 -32.32 -0.14 -22.78
CA TYR A 51 -31.28 -1.00 -23.29
C TYR A 51 -30.31 -0.25 -24.21
N SER A 52 -28.99 -0.38 -23.95
CA SER A 52 -27.99 0.35 -24.71
C SER A 52 -26.82 -0.53 -25.17
N TYR A 53 -26.45 -0.42 -26.45
CA TYR A 53 -25.24 -1.00 -27.04
C TYR A 53 -24.07 0.00 -27.09
N SER A 54 -24.16 1.10 -26.36
CA SER A 54 -23.20 2.20 -26.51
C SER A 54 -23.04 2.98 -25.21
N LYS A 55 -22.26 4.06 -25.24
CA LYS A 55 -22.05 4.92 -24.09
C LYS A 55 -23.36 5.40 -23.50
N LEU A 56 -23.58 5.16 -22.19
CA LEU A 56 -24.78 5.51 -21.45
C LEU A 56 -24.44 6.29 -20.19
N GLU A 57 -25.07 7.42 -20.01
CA GLU A 57 -24.98 8.20 -18.78
C GLU A 57 -26.38 8.49 -18.24
N VAL A 58 -26.63 8.17 -16.97
CA VAL A 58 -27.90 8.36 -16.29
C VAL A 58 -27.69 9.11 -14.99
N TYR A 59 -28.33 10.25 -14.84
CA TYR A 59 -28.19 11.14 -13.69
C TYR A 59 -29.54 11.49 -13.09
N ASN A 60 -29.62 11.53 -11.75
CA ASN A 60 -30.76 12.05 -10.99
C ASN A 60 -32.12 11.48 -11.47
N SER A 61 -32.17 10.21 -11.84
CA SER A 61 -33.32 9.60 -12.47
C SER A 61 -33.87 8.44 -11.64
N THR A 62 -35.16 8.11 -11.83
CA THR A 62 -35.84 7.08 -11.05
C THR A 62 -36.35 5.97 -11.97
N PHE A 63 -36.11 4.73 -11.55
CA PHE A 63 -36.59 3.52 -12.22
C PHE A 63 -37.40 2.70 -11.23
N THR A 64 -38.69 2.55 -11.50
CA THR A 64 -39.61 1.84 -10.59
C THR A 64 -40.42 0.79 -11.34
N ASP A 65 -40.48 -0.43 -10.77
CA ASP A 65 -41.29 -1.56 -11.28
C ASP A 65 -41.03 -1.88 -12.76
N ASN A 66 -39.80 -1.71 -13.24
CA ASN A 66 -39.46 -2.12 -14.60
C ASN A 66 -39.05 -3.59 -14.64
N ASN A 67 -39.47 -4.32 -15.68
CA ASN A 67 -39.35 -5.76 -15.71
C ASN A 67 -38.74 -6.27 -17.01
N CYS A 68 -37.88 -7.27 -16.91
CA CYS A 68 -37.27 -8.01 -18.01
C CYS A 68 -37.51 -9.50 -17.84
N THR A 69 -37.61 -10.26 -18.94
CA THR A 69 -37.96 -11.70 -18.88
C THR A 69 -36.87 -12.62 -19.45
N THR A 70 -35.66 -12.13 -19.75
CA THR A 70 -34.56 -12.98 -20.22
C THR A 70 -33.36 -12.96 -19.29
N ASN A 71 -32.47 -13.95 -19.46
CA ASN A 71 -31.27 -14.13 -18.64
C ASN A 71 -30.25 -12.98 -18.72
N ASN A 72 -30.24 -12.23 -19.80
CA ASN A 72 -29.16 -11.27 -20.10
C ASN A 72 -29.53 -9.80 -19.85
N GLY A 73 -30.69 -9.48 -19.34
CA GLY A 73 -31.14 -8.10 -19.16
C GLY A 73 -31.28 -7.67 -17.73
N GLY A 74 -31.00 -6.38 -17.44
CA GLY A 74 -31.38 -5.76 -16.18
C GLY A 74 -32.89 -5.50 -16.12
N GLY A 75 -33.51 -5.64 -14.95
CA GLY A 75 -34.94 -5.32 -14.78
C GLY A 75 -35.27 -3.90 -15.23
N ALA A 76 -34.41 -2.92 -14.88
CA ALA A 76 -34.54 -1.55 -15.36
C ALA A 76 -33.61 -1.27 -16.56
N ILE A 77 -32.29 -1.45 -16.38
CA ILE A 77 -31.28 -1.10 -17.37
C ILE A 77 -30.47 -2.32 -17.79
N GLY A 78 -30.48 -2.60 -19.09
CA GLY A 78 -29.54 -3.51 -19.73
C GLY A 78 -28.54 -2.74 -20.57
N ALA A 79 -27.26 -3.08 -20.46
CA ALA A 79 -26.22 -2.55 -21.31
C ALA A 79 -25.35 -3.68 -21.86
N TYR A 80 -25.08 -3.60 -23.17
CA TYR A 80 -24.26 -4.59 -23.87
C TYR A 80 -23.13 -3.89 -24.59
N ASN A 81 -21.91 -4.19 -24.22
CA ASN A 81 -20.73 -3.62 -24.89
C ASN A 81 -20.24 -4.51 -26.02
N TYR A 82 -20.62 -4.17 -27.23
CA TYR A 82 -20.19 -4.87 -28.44
C TYR A 82 -18.75 -4.52 -28.81
N ILE A 83 -18.25 -3.37 -28.38
CA ILE A 83 -16.88 -2.88 -28.61
C ILE A 83 -16.38 -2.39 -27.24
N SER A 84 -15.30 -2.92 -26.76
CA SER A 84 -14.72 -2.81 -25.39
C SER A 84 -14.42 -1.40 -24.83
N THR A 85 -15.02 -0.35 -25.33
CA THR A 85 -14.66 1.04 -25.00
C THR A 85 -15.82 1.89 -24.45
N TYR A 86 -17.02 1.34 -24.26
CA TYR A 86 -18.14 2.15 -23.81
C TYR A 86 -18.38 2.05 -22.31
N ASN A 87 -18.50 3.22 -21.69
CA ASN A 87 -18.77 3.35 -20.26
C ASN A 87 -20.25 3.55 -20.01
N VAL A 88 -20.76 2.88 -18.98
CA VAL A 88 -22.07 3.11 -18.38
C VAL A 88 -21.86 3.81 -17.05
N THR A 89 -22.40 5.01 -16.90
CA THR A 89 -22.34 5.81 -15.68
C THR A 89 -23.73 6.05 -15.12
N ILE A 90 -23.93 5.71 -13.87
CA ILE A 90 -25.19 5.86 -13.12
C ILE A 90 -24.89 6.66 -11.86
N GLU A 91 -25.50 7.80 -11.71
CA GLU A 91 -25.23 8.70 -10.59
C GLU A 91 -26.50 9.30 -9.99
N ASN A 92 -26.60 9.25 -8.67
CA ASN A 92 -27.70 9.84 -7.90
C ASN A 92 -29.09 9.35 -8.36
N CYS A 93 -29.21 8.07 -8.67
CA CYS A 93 -30.43 7.46 -9.19
C CYS A 93 -31.15 6.60 -8.15
N ASN A 94 -32.44 6.39 -8.34
CA ASN A 94 -33.25 5.50 -7.51
C ASN A 94 -33.77 4.32 -8.34
N PHE A 95 -33.54 3.12 -7.85
CA PHE A 95 -33.99 1.88 -8.47
C PHE A 95 -34.88 1.11 -7.50
N ASN A 96 -36.19 1.11 -7.71
CA ASN A 96 -37.16 0.54 -6.81
C ASN A 96 -37.94 -0.59 -7.50
N ASP A 97 -38.04 -1.75 -6.87
CA ASP A 97 -38.87 -2.86 -7.31
C ASP A 97 -38.66 -3.34 -8.78
N ASN A 98 -37.47 -3.12 -9.33
CA ASN A 98 -37.15 -3.57 -10.68
C ASN A 98 -36.77 -5.07 -10.65
N ASN A 99 -37.23 -5.83 -11.65
CA ASN A 99 -37.10 -7.27 -11.60
C ASN A 99 -36.61 -7.85 -12.93
N ASN A 100 -35.68 -8.77 -12.86
CA ASN A 100 -35.41 -9.71 -13.92
C ASN A 100 -36.11 -11.03 -13.60
N LEU A 101 -37.21 -11.30 -14.31
CA LEU A 101 -38.10 -12.42 -14.05
C LEU A 101 -37.65 -13.73 -14.70
N CYS A 102 -36.45 -13.79 -15.29
CA CYS A 102 -35.96 -15.00 -15.94
C CYS A 102 -35.43 -15.99 -14.89
N GLY A 103 -35.83 -17.23 -14.99
CA GLY A 103 -35.34 -18.33 -14.16
C GLY A 103 -36.20 -18.61 -12.93
N ASP A 104 -35.90 -19.73 -12.27
CA ASP A 104 -36.56 -20.17 -11.06
C ASP A 104 -35.69 -19.78 -9.85
N PHE A 105 -36.20 -18.93 -9.00
CA PHE A 105 -35.57 -18.52 -7.75
C PHE A 105 -35.35 -19.67 -6.75
N THR A 106 -35.96 -20.85 -7.00
CA THR A 106 -35.84 -22.02 -6.13
C THR A 106 -34.87 -23.10 -6.64
N ASN A 107 -34.39 -23.00 -7.88
CA ASN A 107 -33.57 -24.02 -8.51
C ASN A 107 -32.38 -23.41 -9.30
N GLU A 108 -31.19 -23.38 -8.70
CA GLU A 108 -29.98 -22.84 -9.27
C GLU A 108 -29.35 -23.66 -10.42
N SER A 109 -29.93 -24.81 -10.77
CA SER A 109 -29.38 -25.73 -11.78
C SER A 109 -29.81 -25.44 -13.23
N THR A 110 -30.51 -24.36 -13.49
CA THR A 110 -30.96 -24.00 -14.84
C THR A 110 -29.98 -23.10 -15.56
N THR A 111 -29.70 -23.39 -16.83
CA THR A 111 -28.74 -22.59 -17.68
C THR A 111 -29.26 -21.20 -18.04
N THR A 112 -30.44 -20.82 -17.58
CA THR A 112 -31.12 -19.55 -17.90
C THR A 112 -31.47 -18.79 -16.62
N LEU A 113 -30.46 -18.21 -15.98
CA LEU A 113 -30.61 -17.45 -14.74
C LEU A 113 -30.74 -15.94 -15.03
N GLY A 114 -31.76 -15.28 -14.50
CA GLY A 114 -31.94 -13.84 -14.59
C GLY A 114 -30.83 -13.08 -13.89
N ARG A 115 -30.28 -12.06 -14.54
CA ARG A 115 -29.13 -11.29 -14.09
C ARG A 115 -29.48 -9.82 -13.91
N GLY A 116 -29.11 -9.24 -12.74
CA GLY A 116 -29.27 -7.83 -12.42
C GLY A 116 -30.74 -7.40 -12.28
N GLY A 117 -31.28 -7.40 -11.07
CA GLY A 117 -32.65 -6.96 -10.82
C GLY A 117 -32.89 -5.52 -11.28
N ALA A 118 -31.97 -4.61 -11.02
CA ALA A 118 -32.02 -3.25 -11.54
C ALA A 118 -31.13 -3.10 -12.79
N ILE A 119 -29.85 -3.43 -12.69
CA ILE A 119 -28.86 -3.15 -13.74
C ILE A 119 -28.11 -4.44 -14.12
N SER A 120 -28.03 -4.70 -15.43
CA SER A 120 -27.16 -5.74 -15.99
C SER A 120 -26.26 -5.16 -17.07
N VAL A 121 -24.94 -5.39 -16.96
CA VAL A 121 -23.95 -5.02 -17.97
C VAL A 121 -23.25 -6.27 -18.47
N LEU A 122 -23.16 -6.43 -19.77
CA LEU A 122 -22.65 -7.61 -20.45
C LEU A 122 -21.42 -7.28 -21.30
N ASN A 123 -20.55 -8.29 -21.47
CA ASN A 123 -19.42 -8.28 -22.40
C ASN A 123 -18.40 -7.16 -22.17
N GLY A 124 -17.80 -7.12 -20.99
CA GLY A 124 -16.59 -6.35 -20.75
C GLY A 124 -16.76 -4.83 -20.65
N GLY A 125 -17.98 -4.36 -20.37
CA GLY A 125 -18.25 -2.94 -20.20
C GLY A 125 -17.72 -2.37 -18.89
N TYR A 126 -17.46 -1.08 -18.90
CA TYR A 126 -17.14 -0.29 -17.73
C TYR A 126 -18.45 0.21 -17.11
N LEU A 127 -18.78 -0.25 -15.90
CA LEU A 127 -19.96 0.21 -15.14
C LEU A 127 -19.52 0.99 -13.91
N ASN A 128 -19.93 2.24 -13.84
CA ASN A 128 -19.72 3.11 -12.68
C ASN A 128 -21.07 3.50 -12.08
N VAL A 129 -21.31 3.11 -10.83
CA VAL A 129 -22.55 3.40 -10.10
C VAL A 129 -22.22 4.05 -8.78
N HIS A 130 -22.70 5.27 -8.55
CA HIS A 130 -22.49 5.95 -7.29
C HIS A 130 -23.62 6.86 -6.84
N GLY A 131 -23.67 7.12 -5.53
CA GLY A 131 -24.66 7.99 -4.92
C GLY A 131 -26.11 7.53 -5.11
N SER A 132 -26.35 6.25 -5.47
CA SER A 132 -27.65 5.75 -5.90
C SER A 132 -28.28 4.83 -4.85
N ASN A 133 -29.61 4.71 -4.90
CA ASN A 133 -30.38 3.87 -4.00
C ASN A 133 -31.00 2.71 -4.77
N PHE A 134 -30.89 1.52 -4.23
CA PHE A 134 -31.46 0.29 -4.75
C PHE A 134 -32.39 -0.32 -3.70
N VAL A 135 -33.67 -0.45 -4.00
CA VAL A 135 -34.67 -0.92 -3.05
C VAL A 135 -35.49 -2.06 -3.68
N HIS A 136 -35.57 -3.22 -3.03
CA HIS A 136 -36.37 -4.38 -3.41
C HIS A 136 -36.15 -4.89 -4.85
N ASN A 137 -35.03 -4.59 -5.50
CA ASN A 137 -34.79 -5.13 -6.84
C ASN A 137 -34.50 -6.63 -6.76
N SER A 138 -34.83 -7.39 -7.79
CA SER A 138 -34.67 -8.84 -7.73
C SER A 138 -34.25 -9.50 -9.05
N ALA A 139 -33.30 -10.41 -8.94
CA ALA A 139 -32.83 -11.33 -9.96
C ALA A 139 -32.26 -12.58 -9.30
N VAL A 140 -32.05 -13.66 -10.06
CA VAL A 140 -31.38 -14.86 -9.53
C VAL A 140 -29.92 -14.61 -9.28
N ILE A 141 -29.25 -13.81 -10.13
CA ILE A 141 -27.83 -13.44 -9.99
C ILE A 141 -27.72 -11.92 -9.92
N GLY A 142 -27.08 -11.40 -8.86
CA GLY A 142 -26.94 -9.96 -8.61
C GLY A 142 -28.29 -9.28 -8.45
N GLN A 143 -28.93 -9.41 -7.29
CA GLN A 143 -30.31 -8.94 -7.07
C GLN A 143 -30.51 -7.46 -7.43
N ALA A 144 -29.49 -6.63 -7.27
CA ALA A 144 -29.51 -5.23 -7.73
C ALA A 144 -28.69 -5.06 -9.01
N ILE A 145 -27.43 -5.46 -9.00
CA ILE A 145 -26.46 -5.20 -10.08
C ILE A 145 -25.76 -6.49 -10.50
N CYS A 146 -25.65 -6.72 -11.81
CA CYS A 146 -24.84 -7.80 -12.38
C CYS A 146 -23.93 -7.28 -13.49
N ALA A 147 -22.64 -7.55 -13.38
CA ALA A 147 -21.67 -7.36 -14.45
C ALA A 147 -21.18 -8.74 -14.93
N TYR A 148 -21.50 -9.12 -16.15
CA TYR A 148 -21.29 -10.48 -16.65
C TYR A 148 -20.53 -10.48 -17.98
N ASN A 149 -19.53 -11.35 -18.08
CA ASN A 149 -18.89 -11.66 -19.33
C ASN A 149 -19.50 -12.96 -19.89
N SER A 150 -20.21 -12.87 -21.01
CA SER A 150 -20.76 -14.06 -21.65
C SER A 150 -19.80 -14.55 -22.74
N ASP A 151 -19.28 -15.76 -22.57
CA ASP A 151 -18.48 -16.46 -23.60
C ASP A 151 -19.32 -16.96 -24.80
N TYR A 152 -20.52 -16.43 -25.00
CA TYR A 152 -21.47 -16.96 -25.95
C TYR A 152 -21.86 -15.95 -27.02
N HIS A 153 -21.05 -15.83 -28.06
CA HIS A 153 -21.46 -15.67 -29.45
C HIS A 153 -20.26 -15.89 -30.40
N ASP A 154 -20.38 -16.91 -31.23
CA ASP A 154 -19.64 -17.12 -32.48
C ASP A 154 -18.11 -17.02 -32.41
N ASN A 155 -17.42 -17.96 -31.75
CA ASN A 155 -15.97 -18.23 -31.89
C ASN A 155 -14.99 -17.01 -31.95
N GLU A 156 -15.45 -15.82 -31.61
CA GLU A 156 -14.62 -14.63 -31.48
C GLU A 156 -14.68 -14.14 -30.03
N THR A 157 -13.55 -14.11 -29.36
CA THR A 157 -13.33 -13.46 -28.07
C THR A 157 -13.47 -11.94 -28.23
N ILE A 158 -14.67 -11.45 -28.46
CA ILE A 158 -15.02 -10.04 -28.52
C ILE A 158 -15.61 -9.65 -27.16
N GLY A 159 -14.78 -9.54 -26.14
CA GLY A 159 -15.26 -9.10 -24.86
C GLY A 159 -14.08 -8.80 -23.96
N GLY A 160 -13.88 -7.53 -23.65
CA GLY A 160 -12.95 -7.13 -22.58
C GLY A 160 -13.48 -7.60 -21.23
N VAL A 161 -12.60 -7.67 -20.25
CA VAL A 161 -12.94 -8.00 -18.85
C VAL A 161 -13.79 -6.87 -18.28
N PRO A 162 -14.98 -7.13 -17.68
CA PRO A 162 -15.81 -6.07 -17.12
C PRO A 162 -15.08 -5.35 -15.97
N TYR A 163 -15.32 -4.07 -15.86
CA TYR A 163 -14.85 -3.25 -14.76
C TYR A 163 -16.02 -2.61 -14.05
N LEU A 164 -16.17 -2.90 -12.76
CA LEU A 164 -17.31 -2.48 -11.95
C LEU A 164 -16.86 -1.53 -10.84
N GLN A 165 -17.36 -0.30 -10.86
CA GLN A 165 -17.22 0.64 -9.74
C GLN A 165 -18.57 0.88 -9.08
N VAL A 166 -18.69 0.54 -7.81
CA VAL A 166 -19.89 0.73 -7.00
C VAL A 166 -19.52 1.39 -5.69
N TYR A 167 -19.86 2.65 -5.51
CA TYR A 167 -19.46 3.38 -4.30
C TYR A 167 -20.51 4.40 -3.85
N ASN A 168 -20.59 4.59 -2.53
CA ASN A 168 -21.54 5.50 -1.90
C ASN A 168 -23.00 5.20 -2.24
N ASN A 169 -23.38 3.94 -2.45
CA ASN A 169 -24.75 3.53 -2.75
C ASN A 169 -25.43 2.93 -1.52
N THR A 170 -26.76 2.87 -1.55
CA THR A 170 -27.55 2.20 -0.52
C THR A 170 -28.36 1.08 -1.15
N PHE A 171 -28.27 -0.13 -0.57
CA PHE A 171 -29.00 -1.32 -0.99
C PHE A 171 -29.95 -1.76 0.13
N ILE A 172 -31.27 -1.83 -0.17
CA ILE A 172 -32.31 -2.06 0.84
C ILE A 172 -33.19 -3.23 0.45
N ASN A 173 -33.37 -4.17 1.37
CA ASN A 173 -34.35 -5.27 1.28
C ASN A 173 -34.23 -6.16 0.02
N HIS A 174 -33.01 -6.53 -0.36
CA HIS A 174 -32.74 -7.52 -1.40
C HIS A 174 -32.80 -8.93 -0.79
N THR A 175 -34.00 -9.46 -0.54
CA THR A 175 -34.21 -10.67 0.28
C THR A 175 -34.89 -11.84 -0.48
N LYS A 176 -35.14 -11.69 -1.77
CA LYS A 176 -35.85 -12.72 -2.54
C LYS A 176 -35.05 -14.00 -2.79
N THR A 177 -33.73 -13.91 -2.74
CA THR A 177 -32.83 -15.06 -2.88
C THR A 177 -31.73 -14.98 -1.82
N THR A 178 -31.02 -16.09 -1.59
CA THR A 178 -29.79 -16.11 -0.77
C THR A 178 -28.57 -15.59 -1.53
N ASN A 179 -28.75 -15.25 -2.82
CA ASN A 179 -27.67 -14.81 -3.72
C ASN A 179 -27.30 -13.35 -3.52
N ASP A 180 -26.14 -13.01 -4.05
CA ASP A 180 -25.52 -11.71 -3.84
C ASP A 180 -26.38 -10.54 -4.35
N THR A 181 -26.29 -9.41 -3.64
CA THR A 181 -26.93 -8.16 -4.07
C THR A 181 -26.24 -7.57 -5.32
N VAL A 182 -24.92 -7.70 -5.38
CA VAL A 182 -24.08 -7.30 -6.52
C VAL A 182 -23.24 -8.49 -6.97
N PHE A 183 -23.16 -8.73 -8.28
CA PHE A 183 -22.44 -9.85 -8.86
C PHE A 183 -21.52 -9.39 -9.99
N ILE A 184 -20.32 -9.96 -10.06
CA ILE A 184 -19.38 -9.81 -11.17
C ILE A 184 -18.87 -11.19 -11.61
N SER A 185 -18.98 -11.53 -12.89
CA SER A 185 -18.54 -12.84 -13.39
C SER A 185 -17.03 -12.94 -13.57
N SER A 186 -16.39 -11.86 -13.96
CA SER A 186 -14.95 -11.77 -14.19
C SER A 186 -14.52 -10.31 -14.20
N GLY A 187 -13.23 -10.04 -13.97
CA GLY A 187 -12.68 -8.70 -14.11
C GLY A 187 -12.40 -7.97 -12.81
N ASN A 188 -12.25 -6.66 -12.91
CA ASN A 188 -11.88 -5.81 -11.79
C ASN A 188 -13.10 -5.09 -11.22
N TYR A 189 -13.13 -4.92 -9.91
CA TYR A 189 -14.16 -4.12 -9.26
C TYR A 189 -13.61 -3.23 -8.16
N LEU A 190 -14.28 -2.10 -7.97
CA LEU A 190 -14.10 -1.19 -6.84
C LEU A 190 -15.42 -1.09 -6.08
N PHE A 191 -15.41 -1.42 -4.79
CA PHE A 191 -16.60 -1.45 -3.97
C PHE A 191 -16.36 -0.73 -2.64
N VAL A 192 -16.84 0.52 -2.51
CA VAL A 192 -16.47 1.42 -1.40
C VAL A 192 -17.69 2.14 -0.83
N ASN A 193 -17.75 2.29 0.49
CA ASN A 193 -18.75 3.08 1.21
C ASN A 193 -20.20 2.76 0.85
N ASN A 194 -20.52 1.51 0.51
CA ASN A 194 -21.89 1.12 0.25
C ASN A 194 -22.59 0.70 1.54
N THR A 195 -23.86 1.05 1.67
CA THR A 195 -24.69 0.70 2.83
C THR A 195 -25.66 -0.41 2.47
N PHE A 196 -25.74 -1.46 3.27
CA PHE A 196 -26.68 -2.58 3.09
C PHE A 196 -27.64 -2.65 4.26
N ILE A 197 -28.94 -2.64 3.95
CA ILE A 197 -30.03 -2.75 4.94
C ILE A 197 -30.89 -3.93 4.54
N ASN A 198 -30.94 -4.99 5.34
CA ASN A 198 -31.64 -6.23 5.05
C ASN A 198 -31.34 -6.76 3.63
N SER A 199 -30.08 -6.72 3.23
CA SER A 199 -29.61 -7.16 1.92
C SER A 199 -28.35 -8.00 2.10
N PRO A 200 -28.12 -9.07 1.30
CA PRO A 200 -26.83 -9.76 1.30
C PRO A 200 -25.71 -8.80 1.00
N GLN A 201 -24.67 -8.82 1.85
CA GLN A 201 -23.54 -7.88 1.76
C GLN A 201 -22.39 -8.42 0.92
N THR A 202 -22.55 -9.59 0.35
CA THR A 202 -21.54 -10.26 -0.45
C THR A 202 -21.58 -9.75 -1.89
N ILE A 203 -20.39 -9.65 -2.49
CA ILE A 203 -20.24 -9.54 -3.94
C ILE A 203 -20.04 -10.94 -4.45
N GLY A 204 -20.98 -11.43 -5.25
CA GLY A 204 -20.83 -12.71 -5.93
C GLY A 204 -19.77 -12.60 -7.02
N VAL A 205 -18.84 -13.56 -7.03
CA VAL A 205 -17.81 -13.67 -8.07
C VAL A 205 -17.89 -15.09 -8.62
N ALA A 206 -17.93 -15.24 -9.94
CA ALA A 206 -17.94 -16.56 -10.55
C ALA A 206 -16.61 -17.31 -10.32
N ASP A 207 -16.69 -18.63 -10.19
CA ASP A 207 -15.52 -19.49 -10.08
C ASP A 207 -14.58 -19.30 -11.28
N ASN A 208 -13.28 -19.23 -11.03
CA ASN A 208 -12.17 -19.08 -12.00
C ASN A 208 -11.80 -17.65 -12.44
N THR A 209 -12.16 -16.61 -11.74
CA THR A 209 -11.69 -15.27 -12.07
C THR A 209 -10.59 -14.80 -11.11
N VAL A 210 -9.45 -14.36 -11.69
CA VAL A 210 -8.43 -13.63 -10.94
C VAL A 210 -8.98 -12.23 -10.69
N VAL A 211 -9.45 -11.97 -9.49
CA VAL A 211 -9.93 -10.65 -9.08
C VAL A 211 -8.78 -9.95 -8.36
N SER A 212 -8.28 -8.86 -8.92
CA SER A 212 -7.37 -7.99 -8.18
C SER A 212 -8.18 -7.18 -7.17
N THR A 213 -8.07 -7.54 -5.90
CA THR A 213 -8.79 -6.89 -4.82
C THR A 213 -7.99 -5.71 -4.29
N ASN A 214 -8.38 -4.49 -4.67
CA ASN A 214 -8.04 -3.31 -3.90
C ASN A 214 -9.22 -2.96 -2.98
N PHE A 215 -9.27 -3.60 -1.81
CA PHE A 215 -10.23 -3.26 -0.77
C PHE A 215 -9.66 -2.15 0.13
N ASN A 216 -10.11 -0.93 -0.07
CA ASN A 216 -10.07 0.08 0.98
C ASN A 216 -11.42 0.09 1.70
N LEU A 217 -11.52 -0.72 2.76
CA LEU A 217 -12.64 -0.68 3.71
C LEU A 217 -12.42 0.49 4.69
N LEU A 218 -12.73 1.71 4.26
CA LEU A 218 -12.82 2.86 5.15
C LEU A 218 -14.30 3.11 5.46
N ASN A 219 -14.69 2.79 6.70
CA ASN A 219 -15.98 3.07 7.33
C ASN A 219 -17.19 2.28 6.81
N THR A 220 -17.21 0.98 7.06
CA THR A 220 -18.47 0.26 7.10
C THR A 220 -18.91 0.11 8.55
N LEU A 221 -19.93 0.83 8.96
CA LEU A 221 -20.71 0.51 10.14
C LEU A 221 -21.61 -0.68 9.80
N CYS A 222 -21.06 -1.88 9.85
CA CYS A 222 -21.83 -3.12 9.92
C CYS A 222 -20.93 -4.28 10.28
N ILE A 223 -21.20 -4.85 11.43
CA ILE A 223 -20.60 -6.09 11.94
C ILE A 223 -21.33 -7.26 11.26
N SER A 224 -20.72 -7.85 10.25
CA SER A 224 -20.91 -9.27 9.90
C SER A 224 -19.84 -9.71 8.92
N GLU A 225 -19.36 -10.93 9.11
CA GLU A 225 -18.26 -11.56 8.40
C GLU A 225 -18.43 -11.53 6.88
N ILE A 226 -17.44 -11.00 6.17
CA ILE A 226 -17.27 -11.25 4.74
C ILE A 226 -16.68 -12.68 4.61
N LYS A 227 -17.50 -13.63 4.21
CA LYS A 227 -17.02 -14.97 3.86
C LYS A 227 -16.54 -14.96 2.41
N PHE A 228 -15.24 -14.97 2.23
CA PHE A 228 -14.63 -15.32 0.94
C PHE A 228 -14.78 -16.82 0.74
N ASN A 229 -15.51 -17.25 -0.27
CA ASN A 229 -15.74 -18.68 -0.58
C ASN A 229 -14.65 -19.29 -1.48
N GLN A 230 -13.52 -18.63 -1.69
CA GLN A 230 -12.35 -19.29 -2.27
C GLN A 230 -11.08 -18.72 -1.62
N PRO A 231 -10.08 -19.56 -1.33
CA PRO A 231 -8.79 -19.06 -0.92
C PRO A 231 -8.20 -18.26 -2.08
N ILE A 232 -7.73 -17.05 -1.76
CA ILE A 232 -6.76 -16.36 -2.60
C ILE A 232 -5.65 -17.38 -2.86
N VAL A 233 -5.53 -17.85 -4.09
CA VAL A 233 -4.30 -18.53 -4.51
C VAL A 233 -3.27 -17.40 -4.58
N ALA A 234 -2.74 -17.05 -3.42
CA ALA A 234 -1.47 -16.39 -3.36
C ALA A 234 -0.52 -17.24 -4.18
N ASP A 235 0.26 -16.62 -5.04
CA ASP A 235 1.47 -17.24 -5.60
C ASP A 235 2.27 -17.72 -4.39
N SER A 236 2.15 -19.00 -4.05
CA SER A 236 2.28 -19.54 -2.69
C SER A 236 3.71 -19.69 -2.23
N ASP A 237 4.71 -19.17 -2.96
CA ASP A 237 6.10 -19.47 -2.71
C ASP A 237 7.00 -18.32 -2.27
N ARG A 238 6.45 -17.09 -2.07
CA ARG A 238 7.23 -16.03 -1.44
C ARG A 238 6.36 -15.17 -0.53
N ALA A 239 6.78 -15.08 0.75
CA ALA A 239 6.25 -14.11 1.70
C ALA A 239 6.34 -12.69 1.10
N VAL A 240 5.28 -11.91 1.24
CA VAL A 240 5.30 -10.48 0.88
C VAL A 240 6.29 -9.79 1.83
N ILE A 241 7.35 -9.22 1.27
CA ILE A 241 8.37 -8.48 2.01
C ILE A 241 7.86 -7.05 2.20
N GLU A 242 7.71 -6.60 3.44
CA GLU A 242 7.42 -5.20 3.75
C GLU A 242 8.73 -4.43 3.92
N ASN A 243 9.17 -3.78 2.85
CA ASN A 243 10.33 -2.91 2.90
C ASN A 243 10.08 -1.71 3.83
N GLN A 244 11.09 -1.33 4.62
CA GLN A 244 10.97 -0.20 5.56
C GLN A 244 10.91 1.15 4.85
N TRP A 245 11.55 1.26 3.67
CA TRP A 245 11.50 2.43 2.79
C TRP A 245 11.71 2.00 1.34
N ALA A 246 10.62 1.65 0.66
CA ALA A 246 10.70 0.96 -0.63
C ALA A 246 11.17 1.84 -1.80
N MET A 247 10.90 3.14 -1.76
CA MET A 247 11.15 4.06 -2.88
C MET A 247 11.31 5.51 -2.41
N THR A 248 11.60 6.41 -3.34
CA THR A 248 11.66 7.85 -3.06
C THR A 248 10.39 8.35 -2.41
N GLY A 249 10.52 8.92 -1.20
CA GLY A 249 9.41 9.49 -0.43
C GLY A 249 8.55 8.47 0.28
N TYR A 250 9.04 7.25 0.48
CA TYR A 250 8.46 6.15 1.23
C TYR A 250 7.49 5.27 0.43
N ASP A 251 6.46 5.83 -0.16
CA ASP A 251 5.33 5.15 -0.77
C ASP A 251 5.07 5.63 -2.22
N ALA A 252 4.15 4.96 -2.91
CA ALA A 252 3.72 5.31 -4.27
C ALA A 252 3.10 6.71 -4.36
N GLN A 253 2.66 7.26 -3.23
CA GLN A 253 2.17 8.62 -3.08
C GLN A 253 3.29 9.65 -2.95
N ASN A 254 4.55 9.20 -2.73
CA ASN A 254 5.68 10.07 -2.39
C ASN A 254 5.33 11.00 -1.22
N SER A 255 4.70 10.43 -0.19
CA SER A 255 4.12 11.18 0.93
C SER A 255 5.19 11.83 1.81
N LYS A 256 6.37 11.21 1.91
CA LYS A 256 7.43 11.57 2.86
C LYS A 256 6.95 11.51 4.31
N ASN A 257 6.01 10.61 4.56
CA ASN A 257 5.46 10.31 5.88
C ASN A 257 5.91 8.92 6.30
N SER A 258 6.76 8.88 7.32
CA SER A 258 7.19 7.62 7.92
C SER A 258 6.12 7.06 8.83
N PRO A 259 5.81 5.77 8.80
CA PRO A 259 4.98 5.12 9.80
C PRO A 259 5.74 4.88 11.12
N TYR A 260 7.02 5.18 11.16
CA TYR A 260 7.90 4.96 12.32
C TYR A 260 8.12 6.25 13.09
N VAL A 261 8.43 6.11 14.39
CA VAL A 261 8.81 7.22 15.25
C VAL A 261 10.29 7.53 15.01
N GLY A 262 10.61 8.76 14.65
CA GLY A 262 11.95 9.18 14.35
C GLY A 262 12.72 9.69 15.58
N LEU A 263 13.86 10.38 15.32
CA LEU A 263 14.80 10.81 16.33
C LEU A 263 14.23 11.92 17.23
N LYS A 264 14.14 11.68 18.54
CA LYS A 264 13.88 12.70 19.57
C LYS A 264 15.13 13.58 19.82
N GLU A 265 16.29 12.99 19.66
CA GLU A 265 17.62 13.59 19.70
C GLU A 265 18.57 12.75 18.84
N VAL A 266 19.70 13.33 18.44
CA VAL A 266 20.72 12.61 17.68
C VAL A 266 21.64 11.88 18.67
N GLY A 267 21.61 10.55 18.66
CA GLY A 267 22.44 9.73 19.53
C GLY A 267 23.87 9.59 18.98
N TYR A 268 23.99 8.99 17.81
CA TYR A 268 25.28 8.86 17.13
C TYR A 268 25.12 8.99 15.62
N VAL A 269 26.15 9.46 14.98
CA VAL A 269 26.21 9.65 13.53
C VAL A 269 27.24 8.70 12.95
N TRP A 270 26.80 7.99 11.92
CA TRP A 270 27.68 7.20 11.08
C TRP A 270 27.72 7.83 9.69
N ASN A 271 28.90 7.86 9.05
CA ASN A 271 29.02 8.31 7.68
C ASN A 271 29.95 7.39 6.88
N TYR A 272 29.75 7.38 5.56
CA TYR A 272 30.55 6.59 4.64
C TYR A 272 30.81 7.38 3.36
N THR A 273 32.02 7.33 2.85
CA THR A 273 32.38 7.98 1.58
C THR A 273 31.92 7.14 0.42
N ILE A 274 30.89 7.61 -0.27
CA ILE A 274 30.30 6.95 -1.45
C ILE A 274 30.75 7.60 -2.76
N GLY A 275 31.49 8.71 -2.69
CA GLY A 275 31.95 9.50 -3.82
C GLY A 275 30.94 10.55 -4.28
N THR A 276 31.49 11.61 -4.88
CA THR A 276 30.66 12.67 -5.48
C THR A 276 30.08 12.16 -6.81
N ALA A 277 28.81 12.46 -7.07
CA ALA A 277 28.22 12.11 -8.35
C ALA A 277 28.90 12.87 -9.50
N PRO A 278 29.27 12.20 -10.61
CA PRO A 278 29.73 12.87 -11.82
C PRO A 278 28.64 13.81 -12.35
N SER A 279 29.06 14.80 -13.12
CA SER A 279 28.13 15.70 -13.80
C SER A 279 27.18 14.89 -14.69
N GLY A 280 25.92 14.78 -14.30
CA GLY A 280 24.89 14.05 -15.04
C GLY A 280 24.25 12.87 -14.30
N ASN A 281 24.81 12.42 -13.17
CA ASN A 281 24.12 11.47 -12.30
C ASN A 281 23.17 12.22 -11.37
N TYR A 282 21.96 11.69 -11.25
CA TYR A 282 21.00 12.15 -10.26
C TYR A 282 21.24 11.38 -8.97
N TYR A 283 21.07 12.06 -7.87
CA TYR A 283 21.16 11.46 -6.56
C TYR A 283 19.80 10.86 -6.21
N ALA A 284 19.77 9.55 -6.04
CA ALA A 284 18.56 8.87 -5.59
C ALA A 284 18.43 8.94 -4.08
N SER A 285 17.19 8.89 -3.63
CA SER A 285 16.87 8.66 -2.23
C SER A 285 17.35 7.27 -1.81
N PRO A 286 17.87 7.11 -0.57
CA PRO A 286 18.11 5.80 -0.01
C PRO A 286 16.81 4.96 -0.01
N VAL A 287 16.94 3.65 -0.22
CA VAL A 287 15.86 2.69 -0.01
C VAL A 287 16.31 1.65 1.00
N ILE A 288 15.35 1.14 1.82
CA ILE A 288 15.65 0.29 2.98
C ILE A 288 14.74 -0.94 2.92
N ASP A 289 15.33 -2.13 2.98
CA ASP A 289 14.58 -3.38 2.95
C ASP A 289 13.98 -3.77 4.32
N GLU A 290 13.29 -4.90 4.38
CA GLU A 290 12.64 -5.40 5.59
C GLU A 290 13.61 -5.65 6.76
N ASN A 291 14.87 -5.98 6.47
CA ASN A 291 15.90 -6.26 7.45
C ASN A 291 16.60 -5.00 7.96
N GLY A 292 16.35 -3.86 7.30
CA GLY A 292 17.04 -2.60 7.53
C GLY A 292 18.35 -2.47 6.72
N ASP A 293 18.65 -3.41 5.83
CA ASP A 293 19.72 -3.25 4.86
C ASP A 293 19.33 -2.14 3.87
N PHE A 294 20.27 -1.32 3.47
CA PHE A 294 19.93 -0.13 2.69
C PHE A 294 20.82 0.04 1.47
N TYR A 295 20.23 0.71 0.47
CA TYR A 295 20.80 0.87 -0.86
C TYR A 295 20.81 2.33 -1.25
N VAL A 296 21.96 2.80 -1.76
CA VAL A 296 22.16 4.22 -2.10
C VAL A 296 22.92 4.37 -3.41
N LEU A 297 22.70 5.50 -4.08
CA LEU A 297 23.53 5.95 -5.19
C LEU A 297 24.62 6.89 -4.69
N GLY A 298 25.84 6.67 -5.13
CA GLY A 298 26.96 7.56 -4.86
C GLY A 298 28.11 7.36 -5.83
N GLY A 299 28.69 8.44 -6.32
CA GLY A 299 29.66 8.36 -7.41
C GLY A 299 29.00 7.73 -8.65
N ASP A 300 29.69 6.77 -9.25
CA ASP A 300 29.20 5.98 -10.39
C ASP A 300 28.72 4.59 -9.96
N LYS A 301 28.24 4.43 -8.71
CA LYS A 301 27.92 3.12 -8.15
C LYS A 301 26.58 3.09 -7.45
N ILE A 302 26.00 1.90 -7.41
CA ILE A 302 25.02 1.50 -6.41
C ILE A 302 25.78 0.83 -5.28
N TRP A 303 25.51 1.26 -4.07
CA TRP A 303 26.10 0.75 -2.85
C TRP A 303 24.99 0.08 -2.03
N ALA A 304 25.28 -1.10 -1.49
CA ALA A 304 24.43 -1.80 -0.54
C ALA A 304 25.16 -2.00 0.78
N PHE A 305 24.48 -1.75 1.85
CA PHE A 305 25.00 -1.89 3.21
C PHE A 305 24.09 -2.76 4.03
N TYR A 306 24.66 -3.52 4.94
CA TYR A 306 23.91 -4.11 6.04
C TYR A 306 23.44 -3.02 6.99
N LYS A 307 22.35 -3.29 7.74
CA LYS A 307 21.82 -2.38 8.76
C LYS A 307 22.88 -1.81 9.72
N ASN A 308 23.89 -2.62 10.06
CA ASN A 308 24.98 -2.22 10.95
C ASN A 308 26.03 -1.30 10.29
N GLY A 309 25.84 -0.89 9.05
CA GLY A 309 26.73 -0.02 8.29
C GLY A 309 27.88 -0.74 7.55
N ASN A 310 28.02 -2.05 7.69
CA ASN A 310 29.02 -2.80 6.92
C ASN A 310 28.61 -2.88 5.44
N LEU A 311 29.61 -2.72 4.57
CA LEU A 311 29.39 -2.84 3.12
C LEU A 311 28.94 -4.27 2.77
N LYS A 312 27.81 -4.40 2.08
CA LYS A 312 27.27 -5.66 1.58
C LYS A 312 27.81 -5.97 0.19
N TRP A 313 27.64 -5.04 -0.72
CA TRP A 313 28.20 -5.04 -2.07
C TRP A 313 28.17 -3.65 -2.69
N ASN A 314 28.91 -3.45 -3.77
CA ASN A 314 28.75 -2.30 -4.65
C ASN A 314 28.95 -2.72 -6.10
N ILE A 315 28.28 -2.05 -7.01
CA ILE A 315 28.38 -2.28 -8.45
C ILE A 315 28.51 -0.97 -9.19
N GLN A 316 29.23 -1.00 -10.31
CA GLN A 316 29.32 0.12 -11.23
C GLN A 316 27.97 0.37 -11.91
N ALA A 317 27.46 1.58 -11.82
CA ALA A 317 26.17 1.96 -12.36
C ALA A 317 26.15 3.41 -12.81
N TYR A 318 26.29 3.62 -14.10
CA TYR A 318 26.28 4.96 -14.70
C TYR A 318 24.87 5.44 -14.98
N ASN A 319 24.64 6.74 -14.77
CA ASN A 319 23.38 7.42 -15.16
C ASN A 319 22.10 6.83 -14.55
N VAL A 320 22.17 6.26 -13.35
CA VAL A 320 20.99 5.80 -12.62
C VAL A 320 20.18 7.00 -12.12
N ARG A 321 18.85 6.93 -12.27
CA ARG A 321 17.94 8.03 -11.96
C ARG A 321 17.20 7.90 -10.63
N GLY A 322 17.18 6.71 -10.04
CA GLY A 322 16.53 6.42 -8.79
C GLY A 322 16.62 4.95 -8.44
N LEU A 323 16.19 4.59 -7.26
CA LEU A 323 16.11 3.23 -6.77
C LEU A 323 14.72 2.96 -6.23
N ALA A 324 14.24 1.73 -6.40
CA ALA A 324 13.08 1.20 -5.69
C ALA A 324 13.29 -0.27 -5.35
N LEU A 325 12.72 -0.72 -4.24
CA LEU A 325 12.73 -2.11 -3.78
C LEU A 325 11.33 -2.71 -3.95
N ASP A 326 11.23 -3.80 -4.68
CA ASP A 326 9.96 -4.51 -4.77
C ASP A 326 9.73 -5.45 -3.56
N SER A 327 8.52 -5.96 -3.43
CA SER A 327 8.13 -6.90 -2.37
C SER A 327 8.74 -8.30 -2.52
N LYS A 328 9.57 -8.53 -3.52
CA LYS A 328 10.23 -9.81 -3.81
C LYS A 328 11.74 -9.78 -3.57
N GLY A 329 12.26 -8.65 -3.11
CA GLY A 329 13.69 -8.46 -2.81
C GLY A 329 14.52 -8.13 -4.04
N TYR A 330 13.92 -7.48 -5.05
CA TYR A 330 14.65 -6.94 -6.18
C TYR A 330 14.80 -5.43 -6.10
N LEU A 331 15.98 -4.95 -6.43
CA LEU A 331 16.29 -3.53 -6.53
C LEU A 331 16.12 -3.08 -7.99
N ILE A 332 15.24 -2.13 -8.21
CA ILE A 332 14.89 -1.58 -9.51
C ILE A 332 15.68 -0.29 -9.74
N ALA A 333 16.44 -0.24 -10.82
CA ALA A 333 17.34 0.88 -11.14
C ALA A 333 17.17 1.31 -12.60
N PRO A 334 16.40 2.38 -12.89
CA PRO A 334 16.35 2.95 -14.24
C PRO A 334 17.68 3.61 -14.59
N VAL A 335 18.20 3.29 -15.76
CA VAL A 335 19.49 3.78 -16.26
C VAL A 335 19.28 4.60 -17.53
N LYS A 336 19.82 5.81 -17.60
CA LYS A 336 19.79 6.64 -18.80
C LYS A 336 20.44 5.87 -19.98
N GLY A 337 19.79 5.88 -21.13
CA GLY A 337 20.25 5.12 -22.30
C GLY A 337 19.52 3.80 -22.42
N ASN A 338 18.27 3.77 -21.93
CA ASN A 338 17.23 2.83 -22.37
C ASN A 338 17.20 1.50 -21.62
N LYS A 339 17.54 1.47 -20.32
CA LYS A 339 17.53 0.22 -19.55
C LYS A 339 16.88 0.38 -18.19
N LEU A 340 15.99 -0.52 -17.87
CA LEU A 340 15.58 -0.80 -16.49
C LEU A 340 16.37 -2.00 -16.00
N VAL A 341 17.30 -1.77 -15.09
CA VAL A 341 18.13 -2.83 -14.51
C VAL A 341 17.43 -3.35 -13.24
N VAL A 342 17.33 -4.66 -13.12
CA VAL A 342 16.79 -5.35 -11.96
C VAL A 342 17.90 -6.16 -11.32
N LEU A 343 18.14 -5.91 -10.04
CA LEU A 343 19.20 -6.55 -9.26
C LEU A 343 18.59 -7.36 -8.12
N ASN A 344 19.17 -8.50 -7.84
CA ASN A 344 18.90 -9.17 -6.58
C ASN A 344 19.49 -8.30 -5.44
N ALA A 345 18.66 -7.80 -4.55
CA ALA A 345 19.07 -6.88 -3.48
C ALA A 345 20.08 -7.52 -2.49
N THR A 346 20.01 -8.82 -2.30
CA THR A 346 20.94 -9.54 -1.41
C THR A 346 22.34 -9.67 -2.00
N THR A 347 22.46 -9.94 -3.31
CA THR A 347 23.75 -10.28 -3.93
C THR A 347 24.30 -9.20 -4.85
N GLY A 348 23.52 -8.23 -5.25
CA GLY A 348 23.88 -7.23 -6.26
C GLY A 348 23.96 -7.78 -7.69
N THR A 349 23.61 -9.04 -7.91
CA THR A 349 23.66 -9.64 -9.24
C THR A 349 22.47 -9.18 -10.10
N ALA A 350 22.73 -8.81 -11.35
CA ALA A 350 21.68 -8.48 -12.30
C ALA A 350 20.89 -9.77 -12.64
N THR A 351 19.58 -9.73 -12.44
CA THR A 351 18.69 -10.85 -12.74
C THR A 351 18.05 -10.70 -14.11
N GLY A 352 18.11 -9.50 -14.68
CA GLY A 352 17.63 -9.16 -16.01
C GLY A 352 17.85 -7.69 -16.32
N ALA A 353 17.81 -7.32 -17.57
CA ALA A 353 17.80 -5.95 -18.02
C ALA A 353 16.74 -5.82 -19.12
N ASN A 354 15.68 -5.09 -18.87
CA ASN A 354 14.73 -4.75 -19.91
C ASN A 354 15.24 -3.53 -20.66
N ILE A 355 15.33 -3.64 -21.97
CA ILE A 355 15.66 -2.52 -22.83
C ILE A 355 14.41 -1.65 -22.95
N PHE A 356 14.52 -0.47 -22.44
CA PHE A 356 13.50 0.56 -22.49
C PHE A 356 14.10 1.73 -23.28
N GLN A 357 13.50 2.07 -24.39
CA GLN A 357 14.03 3.17 -25.21
C GLN A 357 13.48 4.51 -24.70
N ALA A 358 14.13 5.14 -23.73
CA ALA A 358 13.80 6.48 -23.28
C ALA A 358 15.04 7.36 -23.15
N SER A 359 14.97 8.60 -23.61
CA SER A 359 16.05 9.56 -23.53
C SER A 359 16.22 10.17 -22.13
N SER A 360 15.16 10.22 -21.35
CA SER A 360 15.15 10.71 -19.97
C SER A 360 14.24 9.82 -19.10
N VAL A 361 14.75 9.37 -17.96
CA VAL A 361 13.99 8.51 -17.04
C VAL A 361 13.94 9.19 -15.67
N TYR A 362 12.77 9.19 -15.07
CA TYR A 362 12.55 9.64 -13.71
C TYR A 362 12.67 8.47 -12.71
N GLU A 363 12.62 8.78 -11.41
CA GLU A 363 12.65 7.78 -10.35
C GLU A 363 11.52 6.76 -10.53
N PRO A 364 11.80 5.45 -10.34
CA PRO A 364 10.78 4.41 -10.47
C PRO A 364 9.81 4.47 -9.30
N MET A 365 8.57 4.16 -9.57
CA MET A 365 7.51 3.99 -8.58
C MET A 365 7.03 2.54 -8.62
N ILE A 366 6.84 1.93 -7.46
CA ILE A 366 6.15 0.66 -7.30
C ILE A 366 4.75 0.98 -6.81
N GLY A 367 3.74 0.61 -7.59
CA GLY A 367 2.35 0.81 -7.22
C GLY A 367 1.90 -0.14 -6.12
N GLU A 368 0.78 0.16 -5.49
CA GLU A 368 0.14 -0.75 -4.53
C GLU A 368 -0.27 -2.09 -5.16
N ASP A 369 -0.40 -2.12 -6.49
CA ASP A 369 -0.62 -3.33 -7.30
C ASP A 369 0.66 -4.15 -7.56
N GLY A 370 1.80 -3.76 -6.97
CA GLY A 370 3.09 -4.40 -7.13
C GLY A 370 3.75 -4.21 -8.49
N ASN A 371 3.15 -3.43 -9.40
CA ASN A 371 3.74 -3.14 -10.70
C ASN A 371 4.71 -1.97 -10.62
N ILE A 372 5.67 -1.97 -11.53
CA ILE A 372 6.69 -0.93 -11.64
C ILE A 372 6.23 0.09 -12.67
N TYR A 373 6.23 1.37 -12.29
CA TYR A 373 5.87 2.49 -13.14
C TYR A 373 7.09 3.38 -13.35
N VAL A 374 7.42 3.62 -14.60
CA VAL A 374 8.56 4.45 -15.00
C VAL A 374 8.08 5.51 -15.99
N ALA A 375 8.48 6.76 -15.76
CA ALA A 375 8.25 7.86 -16.66
C ALA A 375 9.54 8.21 -17.42
N GLY A 376 9.42 8.45 -18.70
CA GLY A 376 10.55 8.82 -19.55
C GLY A 376 10.11 9.39 -20.88
N GLU A 377 11.05 9.92 -21.63
CA GLU A 377 10.85 10.33 -23.01
C GLU A 377 11.37 9.25 -23.95
N TYR A 378 10.53 8.75 -24.81
CA TYR A 378 10.88 7.77 -25.82
C TYR A 378 10.80 8.41 -27.22
N GLU A 379 11.86 8.23 -27.99
CA GLU A 379 11.92 8.66 -29.39
C GLU A 379 12.01 7.43 -30.28
N TYR A 380 10.88 7.00 -30.82
CA TYR A 380 10.83 5.98 -31.86
C TYR A 380 9.95 6.48 -33.00
N ASP A 381 10.54 6.64 -34.19
CA ASP A 381 9.84 6.96 -35.45
C ASP A 381 8.88 8.18 -35.35
N GLY A 382 9.25 9.17 -34.51
CA GLY A 382 8.50 10.42 -34.32
C GLY A 382 7.37 10.38 -33.28
N GLY A 383 7.25 9.32 -32.46
CA GLY A 383 6.29 9.20 -31.36
C GLY A 383 6.95 9.19 -29.99
N PHE A 384 6.30 9.76 -29.00
CA PHE A 384 6.75 9.77 -27.60
C PHE A 384 5.89 8.84 -26.75
N VAL A 385 6.52 8.00 -25.90
CA VAL A 385 5.82 7.13 -24.96
C VAL A 385 6.21 7.50 -23.53
N PRO A 386 5.35 8.20 -22.81
CA PRO A 386 5.74 8.90 -21.61
C PRO A 386 5.61 8.13 -20.30
N ILE A 387 4.64 7.20 -20.15
CA ILE A 387 4.52 6.38 -18.95
C ILE A 387 4.44 4.91 -19.33
N VAL A 388 5.31 4.11 -18.75
CA VAL A 388 5.36 2.67 -18.96
C VAL A 388 5.08 1.94 -17.66
N LYS A 389 4.10 1.05 -17.71
CA LYS A 389 3.81 0.08 -16.67
C LYS A 389 4.53 -1.22 -17.01
N TYR A 390 5.41 -1.67 -16.12
CA TYR A 390 5.98 -3.01 -16.17
C TYR A 390 5.22 -3.93 -15.24
N TYR A 391 4.75 -5.03 -15.79
CA TYR A 391 4.13 -6.07 -15.01
C TYR A 391 5.21 -6.80 -14.21
N ASN A 392 5.14 -6.74 -12.91
CA ASN A 392 5.80 -7.59 -11.94
C ASN A 392 7.17 -8.19 -12.34
N SER A 393 8.15 -8.09 -11.46
CA SER A 393 9.53 -8.59 -11.61
C SER A 393 9.67 -10.12 -11.86
N THR A 394 8.60 -10.90 -11.82
CA THR A 394 8.62 -12.36 -12.04
C THR A 394 8.49 -12.80 -13.50
N HIS A 395 8.24 -11.90 -14.44
CA HIS A 395 8.11 -12.23 -15.87
C HIS A 395 9.42 -12.07 -16.64
N TYR A 396 10.56 -12.30 -16.02
CA TYR A 396 11.83 -12.32 -16.75
C TYR A 396 12.08 -13.73 -17.30
N SER A 397 12.13 -13.86 -18.61
CA SER A 397 12.51 -15.12 -19.24
C SER A 397 13.97 -15.46 -18.92
N SER A 398 14.22 -16.69 -18.52
CA SER A 398 15.54 -17.21 -18.17
C SER A 398 16.53 -17.33 -19.34
N ASP A 399 16.10 -17.03 -20.56
CA ASP A 399 16.81 -17.26 -21.82
C ASP A 399 17.22 -16.00 -22.56
N GLY A 400 17.21 -14.84 -21.89
CA GLY A 400 17.70 -13.58 -22.47
C GLY A 400 16.84 -13.01 -23.61
N GLY A 401 15.63 -13.56 -23.78
CA GLY A 401 14.63 -13.05 -24.72
C GLY A 401 13.98 -11.79 -24.16
N TYR A 402 13.67 -10.86 -25.05
CA TYR A 402 12.95 -9.62 -24.73
C TYR A 402 11.50 -9.97 -24.40
N ASP A 403 11.14 -9.92 -23.12
CA ASP A 403 9.73 -9.98 -22.74
C ASP A 403 9.15 -8.56 -22.73
N TYR A 404 8.34 -8.25 -23.75
CA TYR A 404 7.70 -6.95 -23.94
C TYR A 404 6.42 -6.80 -23.11
N SER A 405 6.37 -7.31 -21.89
CA SER A 405 5.22 -7.14 -21.03
C SER A 405 5.17 -5.73 -20.42
N TYR A 406 5.23 -4.71 -21.26
CA TYR A 406 4.98 -3.33 -20.85
C TYR A 406 3.74 -2.77 -21.56
N LYS A 407 3.03 -1.89 -20.85
CA LYS A 407 1.90 -1.14 -21.41
C LYS A 407 2.20 0.35 -21.34
N SER A 408 2.13 1.04 -22.47
CA SER A 408 2.09 2.49 -22.46
C SER A 408 0.75 2.96 -21.92
N LEU A 409 0.77 3.82 -20.92
CA LEU A 409 -0.44 4.31 -20.27
C LEU A 409 -0.85 5.72 -20.74
N LEU A 410 0.07 6.52 -21.26
CA LEU A 410 -0.20 7.89 -21.67
C LEU A 410 0.71 8.28 -22.81
N ASP A 411 0.16 8.94 -23.83
CA ASP A 411 0.90 9.50 -24.97
C ASP A 411 0.89 11.03 -24.92
N VAL A 412 1.68 11.58 -24.00
CA VAL A 412 1.85 13.03 -23.82
C VAL A 412 3.29 13.34 -23.48
N SER A 413 3.96 14.16 -24.25
CA SER A 413 5.35 14.55 -24.03
C SER A 413 5.52 16.08 -24.09
N PRO A 414 6.56 16.62 -23.47
CA PRO A 414 7.48 16.02 -22.51
C PRO A 414 6.86 15.88 -21.12
N LEU A 415 7.36 14.93 -20.31
CA LEU A 415 7.01 14.80 -18.90
C LEU A 415 7.98 15.60 -18.03
N ASN A 416 7.45 16.15 -16.92
CA ASN A 416 8.22 17.04 -16.04
C ASN A 416 8.42 16.47 -14.63
N SER A 417 7.95 15.25 -14.35
CA SER A 417 8.07 14.65 -13.03
C SER A 417 8.05 13.11 -13.09
N ALA A 418 8.49 12.48 -12.00
CA ALA A 418 8.17 11.08 -11.74
C ALA A 418 6.66 10.90 -11.56
N PRO A 419 6.10 9.74 -11.94
CA PRO A 419 4.71 9.41 -11.67
C PRO A 419 4.48 9.26 -10.16
N ILE A 420 3.26 9.58 -9.72
CA ILE A 420 2.79 9.26 -8.37
C ILE A 420 1.43 8.57 -8.48
N MET A 421 1.09 7.75 -7.50
CA MET A 421 -0.19 7.04 -7.46
C MET A 421 -1.06 7.61 -6.35
N ASP A 422 -2.34 7.85 -6.63
CA ASP A 422 -3.30 8.19 -5.58
C ASP A 422 -3.82 6.92 -4.89
N LYS A 423 -4.60 7.09 -3.82
CA LYS A 423 -5.18 5.95 -3.07
C LYS A 423 -6.21 5.14 -3.85
N GLN A 424 -6.69 5.66 -4.98
CA GLN A 424 -7.57 4.96 -5.89
C GLN A 424 -6.80 4.15 -6.94
N GLY A 425 -5.47 4.15 -6.88
CA GLY A 425 -4.60 3.48 -7.83
C GLY A 425 -4.47 4.20 -9.17
N ASN A 426 -4.88 5.49 -9.27
CA ASN A 426 -4.67 6.27 -10.49
C ASN A 426 -3.29 6.92 -10.47
N ILE A 427 -2.71 7.07 -11.65
CA ILE A 427 -1.41 7.70 -11.81
C ILE A 427 -1.59 9.17 -12.16
N TRP A 428 -0.89 10.02 -11.40
CA TRP A 428 -0.81 11.43 -11.66
C TRP A 428 0.57 11.79 -12.17
N ILE A 429 0.62 12.53 -13.26
CA ILE A 429 1.87 12.95 -13.89
C ILE A 429 1.74 14.34 -14.49
N ASN A 430 2.81 15.10 -14.38
CA ASN A 430 2.90 16.43 -14.93
C ASN A 430 3.66 16.45 -16.25
N SER A 431 3.14 17.21 -17.22
CA SER A 431 3.76 17.48 -18.51
C SER A 431 3.68 18.96 -18.86
N ASP A 432 4.33 19.38 -19.92
CA ASP A 432 4.21 20.76 -20.46
C ASP A 432 2.79 21.12 -20.87
N LYS A 433 1.96 20.12 -21.20
CA LYS A 433 0.58 20.31 -21.61
C LYS A 433 -0.40 20.34 -20.44
N GLY A 434 0.04 19.98 -19.23
CA GLY A 434 -0.78 20.00 -18.04
C GLY A 434 -0.56 18.82 -17.10
N LEU A 435 -1.38 18.76 -16.07
CA LEU A 435 -1.42 17.68 -15.10
C LEU A 435 -2.46 16.64 -15.53
N TYR A 436 -2.04 15.39 -15.67
CA TYR A 436 -2.89 14.28 -16.07
C TYR A 436 -3.14 13.31 -14.91
N CYS A 437 -4.37 12.85 -14.81
CA CYS A 437 -4.78 11.69 -14.01
C CYS A 437 -5.11 10.55 -14.98
N VAL A 438 -4.46 9.40 -14.82
CA VAL A 438 -4.57 8.26 -15.72
C VAL A 438 -4.92 7.01 -14.91
N ASN A 439 -5.90 6.26 -15.36
CA ASN A 439 -6.19 4.97 -14.78
C ASN A 439 -5.02 3.99 -15.02
N SER A 440 -4.43 3.45 -13.96
CA SER A 440 -3.22 2.60 -14.04
C SER A 440 -3.45 1.26 -14.76
N THR A 441 -4.69 0.81 -14.88
CA THR A 441 -5.03 -0.45 -15.53
C THR A 441 -5.38 -0.26 -17.00
N SER A 442 -6.27 0.68 -17.30
CA SER A 442 -6.78 0.90 -18.67
C SER A 442 -5.92 1.85 -19.50
N GLY A 443 -5.17 2.77 -18.85
CA GLY A 443 -4.49 3.87 -19.51
C GLY A 443 -5.41 5.03 -19.92
N VAL A 444 -6.68 4.99 -19.49
CA VAL A 444 -7.65 6.06 -19.80
C VAL A 444 -7.31 7.31 -19.00
N VAL A 445 -7.25 8.45 -19.67
CA VAL A 445 -7.11 9.76 -19.03
C VAL A 445 -8.44 10.10 -18.33
N LEU A 446 -8.42 10.12 -17.01
CA LEU A 446 -9.58 10.44 -16.17
C LEU A 446 -9.77 11.95 -16.01
N ALA A 447 -8.67 12.70 -15.94
CA ALA A 447 -8.68 14.14 -15.84
C ALA A 447 -7.44 14.75 -16.49
N ASN A 448 -7.59 15.96 -17.04
CA ASN A 448 -6.51 16.78 -17.56
C ASN A 448 -6.72 18.24 -17.16
N TYR A 449 -5.74 18.79 -16.44
CA TYR A 449 -5.73 20.18 -15.99
C TYR A 449 -4.69 20.95 -16.83
N ALA A 450 -5.15 21.56 -17.92
CA ALA A 450 -4.29 22.30 -18.85
C ALA A 450 -3.69 23.56 -18.19
N GLY A 451 -2.49 23.94 -18.61
CA GLY A 451 -1.82 25.15 -18.15
C GLY A 451 -1.16 25.04 -16.76
N VAL A 452 -1.13 23.87 -16.19
CA VAL A 452 -0.46 23.55 -14.93
C VAL A 452 0.97 23.07 -15.25
N GLY A 453 1.87 23.98 -15.66
CA GLY A 453 3.27 23.64 -15.97
C GLY A 453 4.13 23.46 -14.71
N GLU A 454 5.28 22.78 -14.82
CA GLU A 454 6.37 22.58 -13.84
C GLU A 454 5.99 22.38 -12.35
N ASN A 455 4.81 21.90 -12.03
CA ASN A 455 4.28 21.90 -10.69
C ASN A 455 4.47 20.56 -9.99
N LYS A 456 4.80 20.62 -8.71
CA LYS A 456 4.91 19.43 -7.87
C LYS A 456 3.54 18.93 -7.48
N VAL A 457 3.31 17.65 -7.64
CA VAL A 457 2.03 16.98 -7.33
C VAL A 457 2.23 16.06 -6.14
N ARG A 458 1.23 15.95 -5.26
CA ARG A 458 1.21 15.00 -4.13
C ARG A 458 -0.22 14.52 -3.87
N PRO A 459 -0.44 13.23 -3.64
CA PRO A 459 -1.70 12.73 -3.11
C PRO A 459 -1.87 13.12 -1.65
N LEU A 460 -3.10 13.33 -1.23
CA LEU A 460 -3.48 13.57 0.16
C LEU A 460 -3.96 12.28 0.83
N SER A 461 -4.04 12.30 2.16
CA SER A 461 -4.53 11.16 2.95
C SER A 461 -5.96 10.72 2.58
N ASN A 462 -6.79 11.64 2.11
CA ASN A 462 -8.16 11.39 1.66
C ASN A 462 -8.27 10.90 0.20
N GLY A 463 -7.14 10.64 -0.48
CA GLY A 463 -7.11 10.20 -1.87
C GLY A 463 -7.18 11.31 -2.91
N ASN A 464 -7.42 12.55 -2.51
CA ASN A 464 -7.32 13.70 -3.39
C ASN A 464 -5.86 14.07 -3.66
N VAL A 465 -5.61 14.99 -4.58
CA VAL A 465 -4.26 15.37 -4.98
C VAL A 465 -4.08 16.86 -4.85
N VAL A 466 -2.94 17.30 -4.33
CA VAL A 466 -2.55 18.71 -4.35
C VAL A 466 -1.47 18.97 -5.37
N PHE A 467 -1.51 20.13 -5.98
CA PHE A 467 -0.41 20.65 -6.78
C PHE A 467 -0.11 22.11 -6.42
N SER A 468 1.16 22.49 -6.62
CA SER A 468 1.59 23.88 -6.43
C SER A 468 1.50 24.65 -7.74
N TYR A 469 0.92 25.84 -7.70
CA TYR A 469 0.90 26.79 -8.83
C TYR A 469 1.93 27.89 -8.56
N SER A 470 2.88 28.04 -9.47
CA SER A 470 3.97 29.01 -9.35
C SER A 470 3.70 30.36 -10.02
N GLY A 471 2.51 30.53 -10.64
CA GLY A 471 2.09 31.80 -11.24
C GLY A 471 1.79 32.90 -10.22
N ASN A 472 1.09 33.91 -10.63
CA ASN A 472 0.71 35.02 -9.75
C ASN A 472 -0.83 35.12 -9.68
N PRO A 473 -1.46 34.89 -8.50
CA PRO A 473 -0.82 34.58 -7.22
C PRO A 473 -0.30 33.13 -7.14
N LYS A 474 0.75 32.91 -6.37
CA LYS A 474 1.23 31.55 -6.01
C LYS A 474 0.19 30.88 -5.13
N ALA A 475 -0.09 29.60 -5.38
CA ALA A 475 -1.15 28.90 -4.66
C ALA A 475 -0.91 27.39 -4.59
N ILE A 476 -1.60 26.74 -3.68
CA ILE A 476 -1.82 25.29 -3.69
C ILE A 476 -3.27 25.03 -4.02
N TYR A 477 -3.49 24.08 -4.90
CA TYR A 477 -4.79 23.58 -5.30
C TYR A 477 -4.92 22.13 -4.87
N ALA A 478 -6.03 21.76 -4.25
CA ALA A 478 -6.42 20.38 -4.06
C ALA A 478 -7.43 20.00 -5.15
N LEU A 479 -7.18 18.85 -5.76
CA LEU A 479 -7.97 18.35 -6.88
C LEU A 479 -8.59 17.00 -6.53
N THR A 480 -9.77 16.79 -7.08
CA THR A 480 -10.40 15.49 -7.25
C THR A 480 -10.42 15.15 -8.75
N SER A 481 -10.83 13.94 -9.12
CA SER A 481 -11.11 13.60 -10.52
C SER A 481 -12.18 14.51 -11.15
N ASN A 482 -12.99 15.19 -10.33
CA ASN A 482 -14.14 16.01 -10.76
C ASN A 482 -13.88 17.53 -10.73
N GLY A 483 -12.71 17.97 -10.28
CA GLY A 483 -12.37 19.39 -10.25
C GLY A 483 -11.62 19.84 -9.00
N VAL A 484 -11.55 21.15 -8.82
CA VAL A 484 -10.88 21.79 -7.68
C VAL A 484 -11.73 21.64 -6.42
N LEU A 485 -11.17 21.01 -5.38
CA LEU A 485 -11.78 20.88 -4.06
C LEU A 485 -11.62 22.17 -3.25
N TRP A 486 -10.38 22.66 -3.16
CA TRP A 486 -10.03 23.94 -2.54
C TRP A 486 -8.76 24.51 -3.16
N ASN A 487 -8.55 25.81 -2.98
CA ASN A 487 -7.27 26.45 -3.29
C ASN A 487 -6.91 27.46 -2.21
N THR A 488 -5.62 27.64 -1.99
CA THR A 488 -5.11 28.56 -0.97
C THR A 488 -3.88 29.27 -1.49
N THR A 489 -3.90 30.60 -1.39
CA THR A 489 -2.78 31.45 -1.80
C THR A 489 -1.60 31.27 -0.87
N LEU A 490 -0.41 31.19 -1.46
CA LEU A 490 0.87 31.07 -0.77
C LEU A 490 1.61 32.39 -0.72
N PRO A 491 2.38 32.66 0.36
CA PRO A 491 3.21 33.85 0.45
C PRO A 491 4.45 33.78 -0.48
N ASP A 492 4.83 32.58 -0.94
CA ASP A 492 5.93 32.36 -1.88
C ASP A 492 5.88 30.97 -2.53
N SER A 493 6.79 30.72 -3.50
CA SER A 493 6.87 29.44 -4.22
C SER A 493 7.22 28.28 -3.30
N VAL A 494 6.69 27.09 -3.61
CA VAL A 494 6.94 25.85 -2.89
C VAL A 494 8.37 25.37 -3.15
N LYS A 495 9.12 25.12 -2.09
CA LYS A 495 10.43 24.46 -2.13
C LYS A 495 10.31 22.96 -1.91
N SER A 496 9.60 22.58 -0.88
CA SER A 496 9.43 21.19 -0.46
C SER A 496 8.09 21.02 0.27
N TRP A 497 7.63 19.79 0.36
CA TRP A 497 6.45 19.41 1.15
C TRP A 497 6.58 18.00 1.71
N ALA A 498 5.83 17.72 2.76
CA ALA A 498 5.67 16.42 3.37
C ALA A 498 4.27 16.30 3.97
N LEU A 499 3.73 15.10 3.97
CA LEU A 499 2.40 14.82 4.50
C LEU A 499 2.51 14.30 5.94
N ASP A 500 1.57 14.66 6.76
CA ASP A 500 1.24 13.97 8.00
C ASP A 500 -0.13 13.36 7.80
N ASN A 501 -0.16 12.12 7.38
CA ASN A 501 -1.39 11.42 7.02
C ASN A 501 -2.24 11.06 8.25
N ILE A 502 -1.61 10.99 9.43
CA ILE A 502 -2.31 10.69 10.68
C ILE A 502 -3.14 11.90 11.13
N ASN A 503 -2.56 13.10 11.05
CA ASN A 503 -3.21 14.31 11.52
C ASN A 503 -3.89 15.13 10.40
N ASN A 504 -3.91 14.62 9.16
CA ASN A 504 -4.44 15.30 7.97
C ASN A 504 -3.79 16.69 7.73
N VAL A 505 -2.46 16.76 7.92
CA VAL A 505 -1.67 17.99 7.72
C VAL A 505 -0.76 17.83 6.50
N LEU A 506 -0.71 18.85 5.66
CA LEU A 506 0.30 19.01 4.62
C LEU A 506 1.27 20.12 5.06
N TYR A 507 2.53 19.76 5.28
CA TYR A 507 3.61 20.73 5.51
C TYR A 507 4.21 21.19 4.19
N VAL A 508 4.34 22.51 4.04
CA VAL A 508 4.88 23.16 2.83
C VAL A 508 5.96 24.12 3.21
N SER A 509 7.16 23.91 2.68
CA SER A 509 8.26 24.87 2.76
C SER A 509 8.24 25.83 1.59
N THR A 510 8.43 27.10 1.89
CA THR A 510 8.56 28.19 0.93
C THR A 510 9.84 29.00 1.21
N TYR A 511 10.13 30.03 0.42
CA TYR A 511 11.20 30.99 0.74
C TYR A 511 10.87 31.94 1.92
N LYS A 512 9.64 31.89 2.44
CA LYS A 512 9.19 32.68 3.60
C LYS A 512 9.08 31.87 4.90
N GLY A 513 9.18 30.54 4.82
CA GLY A 513 9.07 29.66 5.99
C GLY A 513 8.33 28.37 5.70
N ILE A 514 8.00 27.65 6.76
CA ILE A 514 7.23 26.42 6.74
C ILE A 514 5.79 26.73 7.14
N TYR A 515 4.84 26.28 6.33
CA TYR A 515 3.42 26.41 6.55
C TYR A 515 2.79 25.03 6.69
N LYS A 516 1.71 24.92 7.45
CA LYS A 516 0.87 23.72 7.50
C LYS A 516 -0.52 24.05 6.94
N PHE A 517 -1.06 23.09 6.20
CA PHE A 517 -2.40 23.12 5.64
C PHE A 517 -3.23 22.00 6.22
N ASN A 518 -4.47 22.28 6.53
CA ASN A 518 -5.45 21.23 6.71
C ASN A 518 -5.74 20.59 5.35
N GLN A 519 -5.52 19.28 5.21
CA GLN A 519 -5.68 18.57 3.92
C GLN A 519 -7.13 18.58 3.40
N LEU A 520 -8.13 18.74 4.29
CA LEU A 520 -9.54 18.71 3.94
C LEU A 520 -10.08 20.08 3.52
N THR A 521 -9.65 21.15 4.21
CA THR A 521 -10.21 22.50 4.04
C THR A 521 -9.29 23.47 3.31
N GLY A 522 -7.99 23.18 3.25
CA GLY A 522 -6.99 24.10 2.71
C GLY A 522 -6.59 25.24 3.64
N ASP A 523 -7.09 25.25 4.90
CA ASP A 523 -6.71 26.26 5.87
C ASP A 523 -5.21 26.26 6.14
N ILE A 524 -4.59 27.43 6.05
CA ILE A 524 -3.15 27.62 6.17
C ILE A 524 -2.76 28.29 7.49
N SER A 525 -1.66 27.85 8.08
CA SER A 525 -1.01 28.55 9.19
C SER A 525 0.52 28.44 9.11
N LEU A 526 1.20 29.47 9.62
CA LEU A 526 2.67 29.51 9.70
C LEU A 526 3.15 28.59 10.84
N VAL A 527 4.09 27.70 10.54
CA VAL A 527 4.73 26.79 11.51
C VAL A 527 6.06 27.37 11.98
N ASN A 528 6.93 27.76 11.03
CA ASN A 528 8.25 28.29 11.33
C ASN A 528 8.71 29.25 10.24
N SER A 529 9.06 30.48 10.60
CA SER A 529 9.51 31.51 9.65
C SER A 529 11.01 31.48 9.38
N SER A 530 11.80 30.83 10.24
CA SER A 530 13.26 30.82 10.15
C SER A 530 13.79 29.73 9.22
N LEU A 531 13.22 28.53 9.27
CA LEU A 531 13.63 27.41 8.45
C LEU A 531 12.98 27.42 7.08
N LYS A 532 13.77 27.08 6.05
CA LYS A 532 13.34 27.05 4.64
C LYS A 532 13.89 25.79 3.97
N PRO A 533 13.46 24.61 4.42
CA PRO A 533 14.03 23.34 3.98
C PRO A 533 13.81 23.07 2.50
N ASN A 534 14.80 22.38 1.90
CA ASN A 534 14.70 21.88 0.53
C ASN A 534 14.09 20.49 0.47
N HIS A 535 14.21 19.72 1.56
CA HIS A 535 13.57 18.43 1.75
C HIS A 535 12.96 18.37 3.15
N MET A 536 11.86 17.66 3.28
CA MET A 536 11.20 17.40 4.56
C MET A 536 10.77 15.94 4.62
N LEU A 537 10.68 15.44 5.84
CA LEU A 537 10.17 14.12 6.21
C LEU A 537 9.33 14.29 7.47
N VAL A 538 8.24 13.57 7.63
CA VAL A 538 7.40 13.58 8.82
C VAL A 538 7.33 12.16 9.38
N ASP A 539 7.47 12.02 10.68
CA ASP A 539 7.38 10.73 11.38
C ASP A 539 5.96 10.44 11.90
N ALA A 540 5.79 9.27 12.51
CA ALA A 540 4.51 8.82 13.04
C ALA A 540 3.95 9.68 14.20
N GLU A 541 4.78 10.49 14.87
CA GLU A 541 4.34 11.41 15.93
C GLU A 541 4.12 12.85 15.43
N GLY A 542 4.32 13.07 14.13
CA GLY A 542 4.17 14.39 13.51
C GLY A 542 5.39 15.30 13.68
N VAL A 543 6.56 14.74 14.03
CA VAL A 543 7.83 15.47 14.04
C VAL A 543 8.27 15.74 12.61
N VAL A 544 8.62 16.98 12.29
CA VAL A 544 9.01 17.40 10.96
C VAL A 544 10.54 17.56 10.89
N TYR A 545 11.18 16.72 10.10
CA TYR A 545 12.62 16.77 9.84
C TYR A 545 12.89 17.63 8.62
N CYS A 546 13.61 18.73 8.83
CA CYS A 546 13.82 19.82 7.89
C CYS A 546 15.26 19.84 7.41
N PHE A 547 15.51 19.52 6.14
CA PHE A 547 16.83 19.56 5.51
C PHE A 547 17.03 20.86 4.76
N THR A 548 17.90 21.72 5.27
CA THR A 548 18.25 22.97 4.63
C THR A 548 19.53 22.81 3.80
N ALA A 549 19.56 23.36 2.61
CA ALA A 549 20.72 23.44 1.74
C ALA A 549 21.13 24.89 1.56
N SER A 550 21.92 25.38 2.47
CA SER A 550 22.52 26.73 2.45
C SER A 550 24.06 26.62 2.55
N SER A 551 24.74 27.72 2.77
CA SER A 551 26.19 27.71 3.03
C SER A 551 26.57 26.89 4.28
N ALA A 552 25.63 26.71 5.22
CA ALA A 552 25.70 25.79 6.35
C ALA A 552 24.49 24.87 6.30
N SER A 553 24.66 23.69 5.71
CA SER A 553 23.60 22.70 5.61
C SER A 553 23.26 22.10 6.97
N SER A 554 21.99 21.95 7.27
CA SER A 554 21.55 21.40 8.55
C SER A 554 20.29 20.55 8.37
N LEU A 555 20.18 19.53 9.21
CA LEU A 555 18.95 18.80 9.51
C LEU A 555 18.43 19.31 10.85
N SER A 556 17.21 19.79 10.89
CA SER A 556 16.56 20.28 12.10
C SER A 556 15.24 19.52 12.30
N ALA A 557 14.95 19.06 13.51
CA ALA A 557 13.68 18.47 13.88
C ALA A 557 12.79 19.51 14.57
N LEU A 558 11.56 19.63 14.10
CA LEU A 558 10.52 20.45 14.71
C LEU A 558 9.43 19.52 15.28
N ASP A 559 8.94 19.86 16.48
CA ASP A 559 7.74 19.24 17.00
C ASP A 559 6.49 19.65 16.16
N LYS A 560 5.36 19.02 16.38
CA LYS A 560 4.09 19.32 15.70
C LYS A 560 3.61 20.77 15.86
N ASN A 561 4.16 21.53 16.80
CA ASN A 561 3.87 22.95 17.01
C ASN A 561 4.87 23.86 16.30
N GLY A 562 5.90 23.31 15.66
CA GLY A 562 6.94 24.05 14.97
C GLY A 562 8.10 24.50 15.86
N THR A 563 8.18 23.98 17.09
CA THR A 563 9.27 24.26 18.02
C THR A 563 10.49 23.43 17.65
N LEU A 564 11.67 24.05 17.60
CA LEU A 564 12.92 23.36 17.33
C LEU A 564 13.26 22.42 18.48
N MET A 565 13.38 21.12 18.19
CA MET A 565 13.81 20.09 19.14
C MET A 565 15.34 19.97 19.16
N TRP A 566 15.93 19.78 17.99
CA TRP A 566 17.37 19.67 17.81
C TRP A 566 17.80 20.06 16.39
N SER A 567 19.09 20.24 16.17
CA SER A 567 19.67 20.50 14.87
C SER A 567 21.05 19.86 14.73
N PHE A 568 21.33 19.31 13.56
CA PHE A 568 22.58 18.65 13.18
C PHE A 568 23.16 19.30 11.91
N GLY A 569 24.39 19.74 11.95
CA GLY A 569 25.11 20.27 10.80
C GLY A 569 25.81 19.17 10.01
N TYR A 570 25.74 19.20 8.68
CA TYR A 570 26.45 18.26 7.81
C TYR A 570 27.11 18.96 6.63
N GLY A 571 28.07 18.27 5.98
CA GLY A 571 28.78 18.80 4.82
C GLY A 571 27.92 18.80 3.56
N GLY A 572 28.21 19.74 2.65
CA GLY A 572 27.57 19.80 1.35
C GLY A 572 26.07 20.11 1.40
N ARG A 573 25.33 19.62 0.40
CA ARG A 573 23.88 19.75 0.28
C ARG A 573 23.27 18.38 0.14
N ILE A 574 22.15 18.14 0.78
CA ILE A 574 21.36 16.93 0.54
C ILE A 574 21.02 16.82 -0.94
N THR A 575 21.12 15.63 -1.49
CA THR A 575 21.01 15.39 -2.92
C THR A 575 19.77 14.62 -3.34
N GLY A 576 19.31 13.65 -2.49
CA GLY A 576 18.06 12.93 -2.66
C GLY A 576 17.09 13.23 -1.52
N SER A 577 15.89 12.71 -1.58
CA SER A 577 14.99 12.71 -0.42
C SER A 577 15.55 11.80 0.67
N PRO A 578 15.42 12.17 1.96
CA PRO A 578 15.85 11.31 3.06
C PRO A 578 14.95 10.06 3.17
N ALA A 579 15.47 9.03 3.83
CA ALA A 579 14.73 7.84 4.23
C ALA A 579 14.81 7.64 5.74
N MET A 580 13.86 6.86 6.30
CA MET A 580 13.82 6.54 7.73
C MET A 580 13.51 5.04 7.88
N ASP A 581 14.27 4.36 8.75
CA ASP A 581 14.01 2.96 9.09
C ASP A 581 13.01 2.82 10.27
N LYS A 582 12.67 1.58 10.59
CA LYS A 582 11.74 1.26 11.68
C LYS A 582 12.25 1.63 13.09
N ASP A 583 13.56 1.80 13.24
CA ASP A 583 14.18 2.20 14.51
C ASP A 583 14.31 3.72 14.61
N GLY A 584 13.84 4.45 13.61
CA GLY A 584 13.85 5.90 13.54
C GLY A 584 15.17 6.51 13.06
N SER A 585 16.13 5.70 12.58
CA SER A 585 17.37 6.22 12.00
C SER A 585 17.08 6.93 10.67
N ILE A 586 17.78 8.02 10.41
CA ILE A 586 17.58 8.86 9.21
C ILE A 586 18.78 8.71 8.29
N TYR A 587 18.51 8.37 7.04
CA TYR A 587 19.49 8.13 5.98
C TYR A 587 19.40 9.21 4.91
N PHE A 588 20.51 9.80 4.53
CA PHE A 588 20.56 10.73 3.40
C PHE A 588 21.96 10.84 2.79
N THR A 589 22.00 11.21 1.52
CA THR A 589 23.23 11.45 0.77
C THR A 589 23.46 12.94 0.56
N SER A 590 24.74 13.34 0.51
CA SER A 590 25.14 14.73 0.31
C SER A 590 26.13 14.87 -0.86
N ASN A 591 26.14 16.04 -1.49
CA ASN A 591 27.05 16.32 -2.60
C ASN A 591 28.50 16.52 -2.18
N ASP A 592 28.81 16.39 -0.89
CA ASP A 592 30.18 16.25 -0.39
C ASP A 592 30.76 14.84 -0.58
N GLY A 593 29.96 13.94 -1.13
CA GLY A 593 30.33 12.55 -1.41
C GLY A 593 30.12 11.59 -0.25
N HIS A 594 29.35 11.99 0.76
CA HIS A 594 29.05 11.15 1.92
C HIS A 594 27.58 10.71 1.97
N LEU A 595 27.40 9.50 2.44
CA LEU A 595 26.16 9.01 3.03
C LEU A 595 26.23 9.30 4.54
N TYR A 596 25.16 9.86 5.08
CA TYR A 596 24.98 10.10 6.51
C TYR A 596 23.86 9.24 7.05
N VAL A 597 24.09 8.62 8.21
CA VAL A 597 23.09 7.89 8.97
C VAL A 597 23.06 8.44 10.39
N LEU A 598 21.95 9.05 10.77
CA LEU A 598 21.72 9.56 12.10
C LEU A 598 20.90 8.55 12.87
N ASN A 599 21.39 8.10 13.99
CA ASN A 599 20.78 7.04 14.78
C ASN A 599 20.22 7.59 16.11
N PRO A 600 19.18 6.95 16.68
CA PRO A 600 18.66 7.32 17.98
C PRO A 600 19.72 7.14 19.09
N ALA A 601 19.59 7.90 20.16
CA ALA A 601 20.37 7.65 21.36
C ALA A 601 19.97 6.31 21.97
N LYS A 602 20.94 5.44 22.20
CA LYS A 602 20.69 4.19 22.89
C LYS A 602 20.32 4.47 24.35
N THR A 603 19.28 3.83 24.82
CA THR A 603 18.87 3.95 26.22
C THR A 603 19.57 2.93 27.10
N ASN A 604 19.74 3.22 28.38
CA ASN A 604 20.23 2.25 29.34
C ASN A 604 19.07 1.31 29.71
N PRO A 605 19.19 0.01 29.43
CA PRO A 605 18.12 -0.92 29.74
C PRO A 605 18.09 -1.20 31.26
N ASN A 606 16.90 -1.39 31.80
CA ASN A 606 16.75 -1.92 33.15
C ASN A 606 16.87 -3.46 33.08
N MET A 607 18.06 -4.00 33.32
CA MET A 607 18.25 -5.44 33.46
C MET A 607 18.24 -5.83 34.94
N THR A 608 17.52 -6.88 35.27
CA THR A 608 17.57 -7.51 36.59
C THR A 608 17.84 -8.99 36.46
N VAL A 609 18.67 -9.53 37.33
CA VAL A 609 18.94 -10.95 37.37
C VAL A 609 18.49 -11.55 38.69
N GLU A 610 17.86 -12.70 38.62
CA GLU A 610 17.33 -13.40 39.81
C GLU A 610 17.62 -14.91 39.72
N ALA A 611 17.85 -15.51 40.90
CA ALA A 611 17.91 -16.94 41.10
C ALA A 611 17.31 -17.32 42.40
N LYS A 612 16.67 -18.47 42.50
CA LYS A 612 16.09 -18.99 43.75
C LYS A 612 17.09 -19.85 44.47
N ASN A 613 17.02 -19.84 45.82
CA ASN A 613 17.71 -20.83 46.65
C ASN A 613 17.06 -22.20 46.43
N ILE A 614 17.85 -23.22 46.27
CA ILE A 614 17.42 -24.58 45.98
C ILE A 614 18.11 -25.59 46.93
N ASN A 615 17.75 -26.84 46.86
CA ASN A 615 18.45 -27.92 47.55
C ASN A 615 19.46 -28.63 46.59
N VAL A 616 20.39 -29.38 47.18
CA VAL A 616 21.24 -30.26 46.41
C VAL A 616 20.37 -31.23 45.61
N ASP A 617 20.76 -31.50 44.37
CA ASP A 617 20.05 -32.25 43.33
C ASP A 617 18.92 -31.55 42.59
N ASP A 618 18.45 -30.38 43.04
CA ASP A 618 17.59 -29.53 42.24
C ASP A 618 18.41 -28.86 41.11
N SER A 619 17.74 -28.57 40.00
CA SER A 619 18.36 -27.78 38.93
C SER A 619 18.26 -26.27 39.22
N SER A 620 19.38 -25.57 39.15
CA SER A 620 19.38 -24.09 39.30
C SER A 620 18.81 -23.43 38.07
N GLU A 621 17.96 -22.41 38.30
CA GLU A 621 17.45 -21.52 37.26
C GLU A 621 17.88 -20.11 37.58
N ILE A 622 18.58 -19.46 36.62
CA ILE A 622 18.97 -18.06 36.70
C ILE A 622 18.29 -17.30 35.57
N ILE A 623 17.59 -16.24 35.88
CA ILE A 623 16.78 -15.48 34.92
C ILE A 623 17.30 -14.05 34.82
N ALA A 624 17.64 -13.61 33.63
CA ALA A 624 17.83 -12.20 33.29
C ALA A 624 16.53 -11.64 32.69
N LYS A 625 16.01 -10.57 33.27
CA LYS A 625 14.84 -9.82 32.77
C LYS A 625 15.33 -8.53 32.15
N LEU A 626 14.93 -8.29 30.91
CA LEU A 626 15.28 -7.16 30.05
C LEU A 626 13.99 -6.53 29.52
N PRO A 627 14.05 -5.36 28.85
CA PRO A 627 12.91 -4.84 28.09
C PRO A 627 12.35 -5.86 27.10
N SER A 628 11.05 -5.84 26.87
CA SER A 628 10.34 -6.86 26.06
C SER A 628 10.83 -6.96 24.60
N ASN A 629 11.40 -5.87 24.07
CA ASN A 629 12.01 -5.78 22.73
C ASN A 629 13.53 -6.00 22.75
N ALA A 630 14.12 -6.44 23.86
CA ALA A 630 15.51 -6.85 23.90
C ALA A 630 15.69 -8.16 23.10
N ALA A 631 16.74 -8.23 22.30
CA ALA A 631 17.11 -9.37 21.50
C ALA A 631 18.62 -9.63 21.61
N GLY A 632 19.10 -10.76 21.08
CA GLY A 632 20.50 -11.18 21.19
C GLY A 632 20.75 -12.12 22.35
N ASN A 633 21.95 -12.13 22.89
CA ASN A 633 22.37 -13.09 23.89
C ASN A 633 22.77 -12.44 25.21
N VAL A 634 22.43 -13.07 26.33
CA VAL A 634 22.98 -12.80 27.65
C VAL A 634 24.07 -13.80 27.96
N ILE A 635 25.21 -13.30 28.43
CA ILE A 635 26.32 -14.14 28.91
C ILE A 635 26.22 -14.20 30.45
N PHE A 636 25.85 -15.35 30.95
CA PHE A 636 25.88 -15.64 32.40
C PHE A 636 27.24 -16.20 32.80
N THR A 637 27.80 -15.71 33.90
CA THR A 637 28.98 -16.27 34.52
C THR A 637 28.60 -16.84 35.87
N VAL A 638 28.70 -18.15 36.03
CA VAL A 638 28.42 -18.87 37.29
C VAL A 638 29.62 -19.73 37.62
N ASN A 639 30.16 -19.61 38.83
CA ASN A 639 31.31 -20.37 39.27
C ASN A 639 32.49 -20.31 38.27
N ASN A 640 32.80 -19.13 37.73
CA ASN A 640 33.83 -18.84 36.72
C ASN A 640 33.64 -19.56 35.38
N LYS A 641 32.45 -20.04 35.08
CA LYS A 641 32.10 -20.64 33.80
C LYS A 641 31.05 -19.75 33.09
N ASN A 642 31.25 -19.49 31.80
CA ASN A 642 30.37 -18.69 30.98
C ASN A 642 29.39 -19.55 30.21
N TYR A 643 28.13 -19.05 30.14
CA TYR A 643 27.02 -19.64 29.45
C TYR A 643 26.34 -18.57 28.60
N THR A 644 26.22 -18.81 27.30
CA THR A 644 25.51 -17.90 26.40
C THR A 644 24.07 -18.37 26.23
N VAL A 645 23.12 -17.49 26.47
CA VAL A 645 21.69 -17.77 26.44
C VAL A 645 20.98 -16.72 25.57
N GLU A 646 20.15 -17.18 24.66
CA GLU A 646 19.35 -16.30 23.80
C GLU A 646 18.25 -15.60 24.62
N VAL A 647 18.00 -14.33 24.30
CA VAL A 647 16.94 -13.51 24.88
C VAL A 647 15.67 -13.68 24.03
N VAL A 648 14.64 -14.21 24.64
CA VAL A 648 13.31 -14.38 24.04
C VAL A 648 12.28 -13.56 24.81
N ASN A 649 11.60 -12.64 24.14
CA ASN A 649 10.61 -11.75 24.75
C ASN A 649 11.14 -11.03 26.01
N GLY A 650 12.34 -10.50 25.95
CA GLY A 650 13.00 -9.79 27.04
C GLY A 650 13.44 -10.70 28.21
N LYS A 651 13.57 -12.00 28.01
CA LYS A 651 13.95 -12.94 29.07
C LYS A 651 15.06 -13.88 28.57
N GLY A 652 16.17 -13.93 29.29
CA GLY A 652 17.21 -14.96 29.15
C GLY A 652 17.14 -15.93 30.33
N THR A 653 17.03 -17.23 30.12
CA THR A 653 16.92 -18.24 31.18
C THR A 653 18.06 -19.24 31.04
N LEU A 654 18.94 -19.27 32.04
CA LEU A 654 19.98 -20.29 32.19
C LEU A 654 19.49 -21.41 33.11
N LEU A 655 19.42 -22.61 32.59
CA LEU A 655 19.29 -23.83 33.40
C LEU A 655 20.72 -24.31 33.73
N GLY A 656 21.09 -24.23 35.01
CA GLY A 656 22.45 -24.50 35.47
C GLY A 656 22.72 -25.97 35.70
N ASP A 657 24.01 -26.33 35.72
CA ASP A 657 24.48 -27.65 36.09
C ASP A 657 24.13 -27.94 37.57
N LYS A 658 24.04 -29.23 37.92
CA LYS A 658 23.91 -29.63 39.33
C LYS A 658 25.20 -29.28 40.07
N LEU A 659 25.08 -28.38 41.03
CA LEU A 659 26.18 -27.91 41.88
C LEU A 659 26.02 -28.46 43.30
N GLY A 660 27.11 -28.65 44.00
CA GLY A 660 27.10 -29.05 45.41
C GLY A 660 26.50 -27.99 46.34
N ALA A 661 26.28 -28.33 47.60
CA ALA A 661 25.82 -27.38 48.59
C ALA A 661 26.82 -26.22 48.79
N GLY A 662 26.37 -24.98 48.75
CA GLY A 662 27.22 -23.78 48.86
C GLY A 662 26.49 -22.51 48.49
N VAL A 663 27.21 -21.38 48.52
CA VAL A 663 26.74 -20.10 48.05
C VAL A 663 27.49 -19.80 46.75
N TYR A 664 26.74 -19.50 45.72
CA TYR A 664 27.27 -19.21 44.36
C TYR A 664 26.95 -17.79 43.99
N ASN A 665 27.99 -17.07 43.52
CA ASN A 665 27.80 -15.78 42.87
C ASN A 665 27.58 -16.03 41.39
N PHE A 666 26.77 -15.21 40.78
CA PHE A 666 26.59 -15.16 39.35
C PHE A 666 26.54 -13.71 38.87
N SER A 667 26.90 -13.51 37.61
CA SER A 667 26.70 -12.26 36.89
C SER A 667 26.12 -12.56 35.53
N ALA A 668 25.44 -11.58 34.97
CA ALA A 668 24.93 -11.60 33.61
C ALA A 668 25.34 -10.30 32.91
N ILE A 669 25.74 -10.42 31.68
CA ILE A 669 26.09 -9.31 30.79
C ILE A 669 25.27 -9.45 29.52
N TRP A 670 24.64 -8.39 29.12
CA TRP A 670 23.98 -8.25 27.84
C TRP A 670 24.62 -7.08 27.06
N ASP A 671 25.12 -7.33 25.87
CA ASP A 671 25.87 -6.35 25.06
C ASP A 671 25.01 -5.21 24.52
N GLY A 672 23.69 -5.26 24.79
CA GLY A 672 22.74 -4.33 24.22
C GLY A 672 22.30 -4.72 22.81
N ASN A 673 21.64 -3.81 22.15
CA ASN A 673 21.23 -3.89 20.75
C ASN A 673 21.20 -2.48 20.14
N ASP A 674 20.49 -2.28 19.01
CA ASP A 674 20.39 -0.98 18.35
C ASP A 674 19.74 0.10 19.24
N ASN A 675 18.85 -0.29 20.16
CA ASN A 675 18.08 0.61 21.02
C ASN A 675 18.65 0.77 22.44
N TYR A 676 19.51 -0.15 22.87
CA TYR A 676 19.98 -0.23 24.25
C TYR A 676 21.48 -0.35 24.36
N ASN A 677 22.02 0.30 25.38
CA ASN A 677 23.42 0.15 25.78
C ASN A 677 23.68 -1.21 26.40
N LEU A 678 24.95 -1.62 26.45
CA LEU A 678 25.43 -2.73 27.26
C LEU A 678 24.98 -2.55 28.72
N THR A 679 24.53 -3.63 29.33
CA THR A 679 24.15 -3.65 30.76
C THR A 679 24.63 -4.93 31.41
N ALA A 680 24.88 -4.86 32.71
CA ALA A 680 25.27 -6.00 33.53
C ALA A 680 24.57 -5.93 34.87
N ASP A 681 24.26 -7.10 35.43
CA ASP A 681 23.75 -7.24 36.79
C ASP A 681 24.30 -8.54 37.40
N SER A 682 24.24 -8.67 38.72
CA SER A 682 24.81 -9.81 39.42
C SER A 682 24.01 -10.14 40.67
N GLY A 683 24.12 -11.39 41.10
CA GLY A 683 23.42 -11.87 42.29
C GLY A 683 24.14 -13.07 42.90
N LYS A 684 23.46 -13.66 43.84
CA LYS A 684 23.89 -14.90 44.50
C LYS A 684 22.69 -15.76 44.86
N PHE A 685 22.90 -17.05 44.87
CA PHE A 685 21.93 -18.02 45.37
C PHE A 685 22.61 -19.08 46.23
N LYS A 686 21.82 -19.76 47.04
CA LYS A 686 22.29 -20.76 47.96
C LYS A 686 21.74 -22.12 47.60
N ILE A 687 22.60 -23.13 47.60
CA ILE A 687 22.21 -24.53 47.51
C ILE A 687 22.32 -25.11 48.92
N ASN A 688 21.20 -25.54 49.46
CA ASN A 688 21.13 -26.11 50.81
C ASN A 688 21.52 -27.58 50.77
N LYS A 689 22.11 -28.05 51.83
CA LYS A 689 22.27 -29.49 52.09
C LYS A 689 20.92 -30.14 52.33
N ILE A 690 20.74 -31.33 51.82
CA ILE A 690 19.61 -32.18 52.21
C ILE A 690 20.01 -32.94 53.48
N ASN A 691 19.14 -32.96 54.46
CA ASN A 691 19.36 -33.78 55.65
C ASN A 691 19.28 -35.24 55.25
N SER A 692 20.31 -35.98 55.58
CA SER A 692 20.29 -37.44 55.42
C SER A 692 19.99 -38.08 56.76
N THR A 693 19.23 -39.11 56.75
CA THR A 693 18.98 -39.97 57.97
C THR A 693 19.75 -41.25 57.78
N VAL A 694 20.46 -41.61 58.84
CA VAL A 694 21.13 -42.89 58.92
C VAL A 694 20.32 -43.80 59.84
N SER A 695 19.88 -44.89 59.33
CA SER A 695 19.30 -45.96 60.12
C SER A 695 20.23 -47.13 60.22
N VAL A 696 20.42 -47.65 61.42
CA VAL A 696 21.27 -48.82 61.71
C VAL A 696 20.38 -49.91 62.28
N GLY A 697 20.39 -51.02 61.65
CA GLY A 697 19.67 -52.23 62.12
C GLY A 697 20.57 -53.41 62.16
N ALA A 698 20.35 -54.23 63.16
CA ALA A 698 20.98 -55.58 63.30
C ALA A 698 19.94 -56.57 63.79
N ASP A 699 19.98 -57.77 63.27
CA ASP A 699 19.12 -58.82 63.75
C ASP A 699 19.66 -59.45 65.03
N ASP A 700 18.77 -59.96 65.89
CA ASP A 700 19.16 -60.74 67.05
C ASP A 700 19.85 -62.05 66.64
N ILE A 701 21.02 -62.30 67.27
CA ILE A 701 21.82 -63.53 66.97
C ILE A 701 22.03 -64.38 68.22
N ARG A 702 22.33 -65.68 68.03
CA ARG A 702 22.73 -66.55 69.08
C ARG A 702 24.23 -66.51 69.35
N VAL A 703 24.66 -66.86 70.55
CA VAL A 703 26.08 -66.87 70.85
C VAL A 703 26.83 -67.84 69.89
N GLY A 704 27.85 -67.30 69.23
CA GLY A 704 28.65 -67.97 68.23
C GLY A 704 28.25 -67.73 66.79
N GLU A 705 27.19 -66.94 66.48
CA GLU A 705 26.77 -66.48 65.15
C GLU A 705 27.39 -65.16 64.81
N ASN A 706 27.57 -64.90 63.51
CA ASN A 706 28.05 -63.61 63.00
C ASN A 706 26.88 -62.62 62.88
N VAL A 707 27.03 -61.41 63.42
CA VAL A 707 26.06 -60.35 63.26
C VAL A 707 26.28 -59.61 61.90
N THR A 708 25.21 -59.44 61.24
CA THR A 708 25.17 -58.50 60.10
C THR A 708 24.52 -57.17 60.58
N VAL A 709 25.31 -56.14 60.51
CA VAL A 709 24.81 -54.78 60.77
C VAL A 709 24.54 -54.12 59.44
N THR A 710 23.28 -53.75 59.19
CA THR A 710 22.87 -53.05 57.98
C THR A 710 22.81 -51.57 58.30
N VAL A 711 23.53 -50.76 57.54
CA VAL A 711 23.47 -49.28 57.60
C VAL A 711 22.81 -48.78 56.32
N SER A 712 21.65 -48.15 56.48
CA SER A 712 20.95 -47.53 55.38
C SER A 712 21.06 -46.00 55.50
N LEU A 713 21.45 -45.35 54.40
CA LEU A 713 21.48 -43.89 54.27
C LEU A 713 20.29 -43.48 53.39
N ALA A 714 19.40 -42.67 53.92
CA ALA A 714 18.27 -42.13 53.18
C ALA A 714 18.36 -40.58 53.09
#